data_d290985abb5fec8906ed673a0b18c285
#
_entry.id   d290985abb5fec8906ed673a0b18c285
#
_cell.length_a   1.000
_cell.length_b   1.000
_cell.length_c   1.000
_cell.angle_alpha   90.00
_cell.angle_beta   90.00
_cell.angle_gamma   90.00
#
_symmetry.space_group_name_H-M   'P 1'
#
loop_
_entity.id
_entity.type
_entity.pdbx_description
1 polymer ?
#
loop_
_entity_poly.entity_id
_entity_poly.type
_entity_poly.pdbx_seq_one_letter_code
_entity_poly.pdbx_strand_id
1 'polypeptide(L)'
;MKTEAVSFPRRHARTQRFTLGAPRAFTVAPDGSRVAFLRSGSGTDRANSLWILDVPSGEERLAADPRTLLGGADEHLSAQERARRERSREGGAGIVGYATDATLELASFALSGRLFTAELRAGTTRELTVPGPVIDPRPSPDGRQVAYVTEGALRVVGADGADDRPLAEPESEQVTYGLAEFIAAEEMGRSRGFWWSPRSDLLLVARVDDTPVQRWWIADPAHPGREPHHVAYPAAGTENADVRLFAYDLEGGRVEVSWDRARYPYLARVHWSEAGAPLLLVQARDQRSQLFLAVDPGSGATRMVHADEDPTWLELFGGVPCWSPSGQLVRIADEGGARVLAVGERPLTGAQLHIRAVLDVTADDVLVSASAGEEAESPEIGEVHVYRVNELGVERVSQEPGVHTATRAGGVTVLVSATLDRPGAHVQVLRDGKHLATVTSYAEDPGLSPRVTLTEGGARRIPCAVLMPRDYHGDTPLPVLLDPYGGPHGQRVVAAHNAHLTSQWFADQGFAVIVADGRGTPGRSPAWEKSIKDDIAAIVLQDQVDALQALAADFPLDLTKVAVRGWSFGGYLAALAALRRPDVFHAAVVGAPVTDLRLYDTHYQERYLGDPGEQPEVYRRNSVIDDAGLVDAAEPHRPTMIIHGLADDNVVVAHSLRLSSALLAAGRPHEVLPLSGVTHMTPQEQVAENLLLLQLDFLKRTLGMAPL
;
A
#
# COMPACT_ATOMS: atom_id res chain seq x y z
N MET A 1 -38.79 21.64 -4.70
CA MET A 1 -38.31 20.26 -4.42
C MET A 1 -37.10 20.37 -3.52
N LYS A 2 -37.18 19.94 -2.28
CA LYS A 2 -36.01 19.81 -1.43
C LYS A 2 -35.21 18.66 -2.05
N THR A 3 -34.05 18.92 -2.61
CA THR A 3 -33.08 17.87 -2.97
C THR A 3 -32.81 17.07 -1.71
N GLU A 4 -33.26 15.81 -1.66
CA GLU A 4 -32.85 14.90 -0.62
C GLU A 4 -31.34 14.90 -0.54
N ALA A 5 -30.79 15.21 0.65
CA ALA A 5 -29.35 15.20 0.85
C ALA A 5 -28.84 13.77 0.60
N VAL A 6 -27.91 13.62 -0.33
CA VAL A 6 -27.30 12.33 -0.67
C VAL A 6 -26.62 11.76 0.57
N SER A 7 -26.93 10.49 0.91
CA SER A 7 -26.41 9.83 2.12
C SER A 7 -24.88 9.73 2.12
N PHE A 8 -24.27 9.66 3.31
CA PHE A 8 -22.82 9.47 3.44
C PHE A 8 -22.32 8.21 2.71
N PRO A 9 -22.93 7.00 2.84
CA PRO A 9 -22.48 5.83 2.12
C PRO A 9 -22.43 6.03 0.59
N ARG A 10 -23.42 6.70 0.03
CA ARG A 10 -23.43 7.02 -1.39
C ARG A 10 -22.36 8.01 -1.79
N ARG A 11 -22.16 9.08 -1.03
CA ARG A 11 -21.11 10.06 -1.30
C ARG A 11 -19.73 9.42 -1.15
N HIS A 12 -19.51 8.64 -0.10
CA HIS A 12 -18.30 7.89 0.15
C HIS A 12 -17.94 6.96 -1.04
N ALA A 13 -18.94 6.24 -1.57
CA ALA A 13 -18.76 5.35 -2.71
C ALA A 13 -18.43 6.13 -4.01
N ARG A 14 -19.21 7.18 -4.33
CA ARG A 14 -19.05 7.99 -5.56
C ARG A 14 -17.73 8.73 -5.62
N THR A 15 -17.22 9.18 -4.48
CA THR A 15 -15.97 9.95 -4.38
C THR A 15 -14.75 9.06 -4.12
N GLN A 16 -14.91 7.73 -4.13
CA GLN A 16 -13.89 6.78 -3.69
C GLN A 16 -13.28 7.19 -2.34
N ARG A 17 -14.12 7.30 -1.34
CA ARG A 17 -13.71 7.72 0.01
C ARG A 17 -13.14 9.14 0.07
N PHE A 18 -13.69 10.06 -0.74
CA PHE A 18 -13.27 11.46 -0.84
C PHE A 18 -11.81 11.65 -1.28
N THR A 19 -11.32 10.71 -2.11
CA THR A 19 -9.96 10.79 -2.68
C THR A 19 -9.93 11.30 -4.11
N LEU A 20 -11.03 11.17 -4.87
CA LEU A 20 -11.11 11.69 -6.23
C LEU A 20 -10.98 13.21 -6.23
N GLY A 21 -10.30 13.77 -7.22
CA GLY A 21 -10.03 15.20 -7.33
C GLY A 21 -8.86 15.70 -6.46
N ALA A 22 -8.31 14.88 -5.57
CA ALA A 22 -7.11 15.22 -4.83
C ALA A 22 -5.85 15.08 -5.71
N PRO A 23 -4.92 16.07 -5.68
CA PRO A 23 -3.66 15.97 -6.40
C PRO A 23 -2.74 14.92 -5.78
N ARG A 24 -2.03 14.17 -6.62
CA ARG A 24 -1.15 13.06 -6.19
C ARG A 24 -0.02 12.79 -7.19
N ALA A 25 0.91 11.90 -6.83
CA ALA A 25 2.01 11.44 -7.69
C ALA A 25 2.88 12.62 -8.20
N PHE A 26 3.38 13.42 -7.28
CA PHE A 26 4.17 14.61 -7.60
C PHE A 26 5.58 14.25 -8.11
N THR A 27 6.02 14.99 -9.12
CA THR A 27 7.41 15.01 -9.60
C THR A 27 7.85 16.46 -9.75
N VAL A 28 8.96 16.82 -9.11
CA VAL A 28 9.52 18.18 -9.16
C VAL A 28 10.66 18.22 -10.16
N ALA A 29 10.70 19.23 -11.01
CA ALA A 29 11.80 19.44 -11.95
C ALA A 29 13.13 19.67 -11.21
N PRO A 30 14.27 19.19 -11.73
CA PRO A 30 15.57 19.37 -11.08
C PRO A 30 15.99 20.83 -10.88
N ASP A 31 15.46 21.74 -11.70
CA ASP A 31 15.66 23.19 -11.57
C ASP A 31 14.65 23.87 -10.61
N GLY A 32 13.70 23.11 -10.07
CA GLY A 32 12.64 23.61 -9.19
C GLY A 32 11.63 24.53 -9.88
N SER A 33 11.59 24.54 -11.22
CA SER A 33 10.69 25.44 -11.97
C SER A 33 9.28 24.92 -12.15
N ARG A 34 9.08 23.59 -12.10
CA ARG A 34 7.79 22.94 -12.39
C ARG A 34 7.54 21.76 -11.45
N VAL A 35 6.25 21.47 -11.27
CA VAL A 35 5.78 20.26 -10.59
C VAL A 35 4.76 19.56 -11.50
N ALA A 36 5.00 18.29 -11.85
CA ALA A 36 4.02 17.44 -12.50
C ALA A 36 3.22 16.68 -11.44
N PHE A 37 1.94 16.46 -11.68
CA PHE A 37 1.08 15.68 -10.78
C PHE A 37 -0.16 15.14 -11.49
N LEU A 38 -0.82 14.17 -10.87
CA LEU A 38 -2.10 13.61 -11.31
C LEU A 38 -3.24 14.20 -10.50
N ARG A 39 -4.35 14.51 -11.16
CA ARG A 39 -5.60 14.93 -10.52
C ARG A 39 -6.76 14.75 -11.48
N SER A 40 -7.89 14.22 -11.00
CA SER A 40 -9.12 14.19 -11.79
C SER A 40 -9.86 15.53 -11.78
N GLY A 41 -10.80 15.70 -12.71
CA GLY A 41 -11.47 16.98 -12.94
C GLY A 41 -12.47 17.39 -11.85
N SER A 42 -12.88 16.47 -10.98
CA SER A 42 -13.77 16.73 -9.85
C SER A 42 -13.67 15.61 -8.79
N GLY A 43 -14.30 15.83 -7.64
CA GLY A 43 -14.36 14.82 -6.56
C GLY A 43 -15.21 13.58 -6.86
N THR A 44 -15.88 13.53 -8.00
CA THR A 44 -16.63 12.35 -8.49
C THR A 44 -16.12 11.81 -9.82
N ASP A 45 -15.14 12.48 -10.40
CA ASP A 45 -14.52 12.05 -11.64
C ASP A 45 -13.40 11.03 -11.35
N ARG A 46 -13.52 9.82 -11.88
CA ARG A 46 -12.55 8.75 -11.71
C ARG A 46 -11.32 8.88 -12.63
N ALA A 47 -11.44 9.63 -13.72
CA ALA A 47 -10.41 9.75 -14.73
C ALA A 47 -9.38 10.82 -14.35
N ASN A 48 -8.18 10.37 -13.94
CA ASN A 48 -7.09 11.28 -13.66
C ASN A 48 -6.47 11.83 -14.95
N SER A 49 -6.10 13.09 -14.89
CA SER A 49 -5.35 13.82 -15.91
C SER A 49 -3.95 14.14 -15.41
N LEU A 50 -3.02 14.41 -16.33
CA LEU A 50 -1.68 14.90 -16.01
C LEU A 50 -1.67 16.43 -16.01
N TRP A 51 -1.20 17.03 -14.93
CA TRP A 51 -1.14 18.46 -14.68
C TRP A 51 0.29 18.93 -14.45
N ILE A 52 0.53 20.19 -14.76
CA ILE A 52 1.78 20.91 -14.46
C ILE A 52 1.46 22.17 -13.67
N LEU A 53 2.16 22.36 -12.56
CA LEU A 53 2.27 23.64 -11.87
C LEU A 53 3.56 24.33 -12.30
N ASP A 54 3.46 25.54 -12.81
CA ASP A 54 4.59 26.46 -12.96
C ASP A 54 4.88 27.12 -11.61
N VAL A 55 6.04 26.83 -11.04
CA VAL A 55 6.34 27.26 -9.66
C VAL A 55 6.52 28.77 -9.55
N PRO A 56 7.17 29.48 -10.49
CA PRO A 56 7.31 30.95 -10.43
C PRO A 56 5.98 31.71 -10.48
N SER A 57 5.05 31.30 -11.34
CA SER A 57 3.77 31.98 -11.49
C SER A 57 2.68 31.45 -10.58
N GLY A 58 2.81 30.20 -10.07
CA GLY A 58 1.77 29.49 -9.35
C GLY A 58 0.61 29.01 -10.24
N GLU A 59 0.74 29.09 -11.56
CA GLU A 59 -0.30 28.68 -12.51
C GLU A 59 -0.30 27.17 -12.72
N GLU A 60 -1.49 26.57 -12.65
CA GLU A 60 -1.71 25.16 -12.99
C GLU A 60 -2.23 25.05 -14.44
N ARG A 61 -1.71 24.12 -15.20
CA ARG A 61 -2.21 23.82 -16.53
C ARG A 61 -2.34 22.32 -16.78
N LEU A 62 -3.31 21.98 -17.60
CA LEU A 62 -3.55 20.61 -18.04
C LEU A 62 -2.51 20.22 -19.08
N ALA A 63 -1.74 19.15 -18.84
CA ALA A 63 -0.77 18.62 -19.79
C ALA A 63 -1.36 17.50 -20.65
N ALA A 64 -2.19 16.61 -20.07
CA ALA A 64 -2.84 15.54 -20.81
C ALA A 64 -4.21 15.21 -20.19
N ASP A 65 -5.25 15.17 -21.03
CA ASP A 65 -6.62 14.81 -20.66
C ASP A 65 -7.00 13.46 -21.29
N PRO A 66 -7.26 12.41 -20.47
CA PRO A 66 -7.60 11.10 -20.99
C PRO A 66 -8.88 11.07 -21.84
N ARG A 67 -9.85 11.93 -21.55
CA ARG A 67 -11.10 12.00 -22.34
C ARG A 67 -10.84 12.49 -23.76
N THR A 68 -10.03 13.53 -23.88
CA THR A 68 -9.63 14.05 -25.19
C THR A 68 -8.81 13.01 -25.96
N LEU A 69 -7.86 12.35 -25.29
CA LEU A 69 -6.99 11.35 -25.91
C LEU A 69 -7.73 10.09 -26.36
N LEU A 70 -8.77 9.68 -25.65
CA LEU A 70 -9.63 8.55 -26.02
C LEU A 70 -10.80 8.93 -26.94
N GLY A 71 -10.94 10.21 -27.31
CA GLY A 71 -12.05 10.70 -28.11
C GLY A 71 -13.43 10.46 -27.46
N GLY A 72 -13.48 10.45 -26.12
CA GLY A 72 -14.69 10.19 -25.34
C GLY A 72 -15.05 8.71 -25.19
N ALA A 73 -14.22 7.77 -25.66
CA ALA A 73 -14.44 6.35 -25.45
C ALA A 73 -14.07 5.92 -24.03
N ASP A 74 -14.68 4.82 -23.58
CA ASP A 74 -14.35 4.20 -22.31
C ASP A 74 -12.92 3.60 -22.33
N GLU A 75 -12.30 3.54 -21.16
CA GLU A 75 -10.99 2.92 -20.98
C GLU A 75 -11.11 1.38 -21.01
N HIS A 76 -10.24 0.73 -21.77
CA HIS A 76 -10.11 -0.73 -21.83
C HIS A 76 -8.77 -1.17 -21.26
N LEU A 77 -8.82 -2.01 -20.21
CA LEU A 77 -7.63 -2.51 -19.53
C LEU A 77 -7.33 -3.95 -19.95
N SER A 78 -6.06 -4.24 -20.23
CA SER A 78 -5.58 -5.62 -20.35
C SER A 78 -5.65 -6.35 -19.01
N ALA A 79 -5.60 -7.68 -19.04
CA ALA A 79 -5.57 -8.49 -17.82
C ALA A 79 -4.34 -8.17 -16.96
N GLN A 80 -3.18 -7.96 -17.58
CA GLN A 80 -1.94 -7.58 -16.90
C GLN A 80 -2.04 -6.20 -16.23
N GLU A 81 -2.63 -5.21 -16.91
CA GLU A 81 -2.82 -3.88 -16.32
C GLU A 81 -3.83 -3.91 -15.17
N ARG A 82 -4.91 -4.69 -15.27
CA ARG A 82 -5.84 -4.91 -14.15
C ARG A 82 -5.12 -5.51 -12.94
N ALA A 83 -4.29 -6.55 -13.15
CA ALA A 83 -3.51 -7.17 -12.08
C ALA A 83 -2.51 -6.18 -11.46
N ARG A 84 -1.84 -5.36 -12.27
CA ARG A 84 -0.92 -4.32 -11.78
C ARG A 84 -1.65 -3.28 -10.91
N ARG A 85 -2.81 -2.80 -11.33
CA ARG A 85 -3.64 -1.85 -10.55
C ARG A 85 -4.14 -2.49 -9.25
N GLU A 86 -4.52 -3.75 -9.28
CA GLU A 86 -4.93 -4.49 -8.10
C GLU A 86 -3.80 -4.58 -7.07
N ARG A 87 -2.57 -4.97 -7.50
CA ARG A 87 -1.39 -5.02 -6.60
C ARG A 87 -1.03 -3.65 -6.02
N SER A 88 -1.20 -2.57 -6.79
CA SER A 88 -0.94 -1.19 -6.34
C SER A 88 -2.12 -0.50 -5.64
N ARG A 89 -3.25 -1.21 -5.47
CA ARG A 89 -4.49 -0.66 -4.91
C ARG A 89 -5.01 0.57 -5.66
N GLU A 90 -4.81 0.58 -6.99
CA GLU A 90 -5.25 1.68 -7.85
C GLU A 90 -6.71 1.47 -8.29
N GLY A 91 -7.61 2.26 -7.72
CA GLY A 91 -9.04 2.24 -8.05
C GLY A 91 -9.48 3.33 -9.04
N GLY A 92 -8.59 4.21 -9.46
CA GLY A 92 -8.85 5.28 -10.42
C GLY A 92 -8.91 4.81 -11.87
N ALA A 93 -9.24 5.73 -12.75
CA ALA A 93 -9.25 5.56 -14.20
C ALA A 93 -8.40 6.66 -14.86
N GLY A 94 -8.30 6.61 -16.18
CA GLY A 94 -7.53 7.57 -16.97
C GLY A 94 -6.03 7.38 -16.79
N ILE A 95 -5.29 8.47 -16.61
CA ILE A 95 -3.84 8.45 -16.39
C ILE A 95 -3.58 8.16 -14.92
N VAL A 96 -3.32 6.91 -14.58
CA VAL A 96 -3.10 6.48 -13.18
C VAL A 96 -1.63 6.44 -12.78
N GLY A 97 -0.74 6.54 -13.76
CA GLY A 97 0.71 6.61 -13.55
C GLY A 97 1.39 7.22 -14.76
N TYR A 98 2.52 7.86 -14.54
CA TYR A 98 3.39 8.42 -15.57
C TYR A 98 4.86 8.29 -15.15
N ALA A 99 5.74 8.40 -16.09
CA ALA A 99 7.19 8.51 -15.85
C ALA A 99 7.75 9.67 -16.68
N THR A 100 8.86 10.25 -16.25
CA THR A 100 9.46 11.41 -16.91
C THR A 100 10.92 11.16 -17.25
N ASP A 101 11.43 11.94 -18.20
CA ASP A 101 12.87 12.11 -18.41
C ASP A 101 13.53 12.80 -17.19
N ALA A 102 14.85 12.87 -17.19
CA ALA A 102 15.61 13.44 -16.06
C ALA A 102 15.33 14.93 -15.83
N THR A 103 14.88 15.66 -16.85
CA THR A 103 14.69 17.13 -16.81
C THR A 103 13.25 17.57 -16.62
N LEU A 104 12.30 16.62 -16.54
CA LEU A 104 10.86 16.90 -16.52
C LEU A 104 10.38 17.70 -17.74
N GLU A 105 10.93 17.38 -18.92
CA GLU A 105 10.48 17.94 -20.21
C GLU A 105 9.53 16.98 -20.94
N LEU A 106 9.76 15.67 -20.82
CA LEU A 106 8.96 14.62 -21.43
C LEU A 106 8.37 13.69 -20.38
N ALA A 107 7.08 13.45 -20.45
CA ALA A 107 6.42 12.38 -19.73
C ALA A 107 5.93 11.30 -20.69
N SER A 108 5.88 10.05 -20.22
CA SER A 108 5.18 8.96 -20.90
C SER A 108 4.20 8.28 -19.96
N PHE A 109 3.10 7.76 -20.52
CA PHE A 109 2.08 7.03 -19.78
C PHE A 109 1.33 6.06 -20.71
N ALA A 110 0.77 5.02 -20.11
CA ALA A 110 -0.17 4.13 -20.77
C ALA A 110 -1.61 4.58 -20.48
N LEU A 111 -2.44 4.60 -21.50
CA LEU A 111 -3.86 4.87 -21.38
C LEU A 111 -4.62 3.91 -22.31
N SER A 112 -5.49 3.08 -21.73
CA SER A 112 -6.23 2.05 -22.48
C SER A 112 -5.33 1.12 -23.32
N GLY A 113 -4.15 0.77 -22.77
CA GLY A 113 -3.15 -0.07 -23.45
C GLY A 113 -2.39 0.62 -24.60
N ARG A 114 -2.57 1.91 -24.80
CA ARG A 114 -1.90 2.73 -25.82
C ARG A 114 -0.79 3.56 -25.16
N LEU A 115 0.27 3.83 -25.90
CA LEU A 115 1.42 4.62 -25.43
C LEU A 115 1.26 6.09 -25.83
N PHE A 116 1.39 6.97 -24.84
CA PHE A 116 1.38 8.42 -25.04
C PHE A 116 2.65 9.05 -24.47
N THR A 117 3.11 10.10 -25.15
CA THR A 117 4.12 11.03 -24.63
C THR A 117 3.52 12.44 -24.53
N ALA A 118 3.93 13.18 -23.51
CA ALA A 118 3.55 14.57 -23.30
C ALA A 118 4.81 15.44 -23.16
N GLU A 119 4.93 16.46 -23.98
CA GLU A 119 5.93 17.52 -23.84
C GLU A 119 5.44 18.50 -22.77
N LEU A 120 6.02 18.42 -21.59
CA LEU A 120 5.48 19.06 -20.41
C LEU A 120 5.61 20.59 -20.42
N ARG A 121 6.60 21.14 -21.13
CA ARG A 121 6.75 22.58 -21.28
C ARG A 121 5.82 23.15 -22.36
N ALA A 122 5.71 22.48 -23.50
CA ALA A 122 4.86 22.89 -24.60
C ALA A 122 3.36 22.59 -24.37
N GLY A 123 3.06 21.57 -23.54
CA GLY A 123 1.68 21.12 -23.29
C GLY A 123 1.08 20.33 -24.44
N THR A 124 1.94 19.69 -25.27
CA THR A 124 1.51 18.86 -26.40
C THR A 124 1.60 17.38 -26.04
N THR A 125 0.56 16.62 -26.37
CA THR A 125 0.50 15.17 -26.13
C THR A 125 0.34 14.44 -27.45
N ARG A 126 1.09 13.36 -27.60
CA ARG A 126 1.08 12.54 -28.82
C ARG A 126 0.97 11.06 -28.48
N GLU A 127 0.19 10.33 -29.27
CA GLU A 127 0.22 8.87 -29.26
C GLU A 127 1.41 8.36 -30.08
N LEU A 128 2.13 7.39 -29.54
CA LEU A 128 3.13 6.63 -30.27
C LEU A 128 2.48 5.32 -30.72
N THR A 129 2.49 5.06 -32.04
CA THR A 129 1.94 3.83 -32.61
C THR A 129 2.91 2.68 -32.42
N VAL A 130 2.62 1.82 -31.44
CA VAL A 130 3.45 0.68 -31.05
C VAL A 130 2.56 -0.56 -30.84
N PRO A 131 3.13 -1.78 -30.83
CA PRO A 131 2.40 -2.95 -30.37
C PRO A 131 1.89 -2.77 -28.93
N GLY A 132 0.66 -3.19 -28.68
CA GLY A 132 0.02 -3.12 -27.35
C GLY A 132 -0.58 -4.46 -26.96
N PRO A 133 -1.10 -4.54 -25.74
CA PRO A 133 -1.29 -3.49 -24.75
C PRO A 133 0.00 -3.07 -24.03
N VAL A 134 0.20 -1.77 -23.90
CA VAL A 134 1.39 -1.15 -23.27
C VAL A 134 1.25 -1.09 -21.75
N ILE A 135 2.32 -1.44 -21.06
CA ILE A 135 2.43 -1.38 -19.59
C ILE A 135 3.72 -0.66 -19.21
N ASP A 136 3.62 0.21 -18.19
CA ASP A 136 4.71 0.91 -17.53
C ASP A 136 5.73 1.59 -18.49
N PRO A 137 5.29 2.45 -19.42
CA PRO A 137 6.20 3.15 -20.31
C PRO A 137 7.03 4.20 -19.56
N ARG A 138 8.35 4.22 -19.83
CA ARG A 138 9.29 5.13 -19.16
C ARG A 138 10.27 5.74 -20.16
N PRO A 139 10.37 7.08 -20.20
CA PRO A 139 11.39 7.74 -21.00
C PRO A 139 12.80 7.38 -20.52
N SER A 140 13.75 7.37 -21.44
CA SER A 140 15.16 7.43 -21.07
C SER A 140 15.47 8.78 -20.38
N PRO A 141 16.47 8.84 -19.50
CA PRO A 141 16.84 10.08 -18.82
C PRO A 141 17.09 11.27 -19.75
N ASP A 142 17.61 11.04 -20.95
CA ASP A 142 17.82 12.07 -21.97
C ASP A 142 16.59 12.44 -22.81
N GLY A 143 15.44 11.79 -22.55
CA GLY A 143 14.17 12.04 -23.23
C GLY A 143 14.08 11.58 -24.68
N ARG A 144 15.07 10.82 -25.19
CA ARG A 144 15.11 10.44 -26.61
C ARG A 144 14.38 9.17 -26.94
N GLN A 145 14.21 8.28 -25.97
CA GLN A 145 13.58 6.97 -26.14
C GLN A 145 12.56 6.70 -25.02
N VAL A 146 11.66 5.77 -25.26
CA VAL A 146 10.70 5.25 -24.28
C VAL A 146 10.81 3.74 -24.26
N ALA A 147 11.12 3.17 -23.10
CA ALA A 147 11.01 1.74 -22.87
C ALA A 147 9.63 1.40 -22.33
N TYR A 148 9.05 0.27 -22.73
CA TYR A 148 7.74 -0.18 -22.32
C TYR A 148 7.61 -1.70 -22.40
N VAL A 149 6.64 -2.27 -21.70
CA VAL A 149 6.35 -3.70 -21.74
C VAL A 149 5.05 -3.94 -22.52
N THR A 150 5.05 -4.96 -23.35
CA THR A 150 3.85 -5.49 -24.01
C THR A 150 3.96 -7.01 -24.19
N GLU A 151 2.91 -7.75 -23.84
CA GLU A 151 2.84 -9.21 -23.97
C GLU A 151 4.07 -9.93 -23.35
N GLY A 152 4.58 -9.39 -22.25
CA GLY A 152 5.75 -9.93 -21.55
C GLY A 152 7.11 -9.56 -22.15
N ALA A 153 7.15 -8.86 -23.29
CA ALA A 153 8.37 -8.38 -23.91
C ALA A 153 8.71 -6.96 -23.49
N LEU A 154 9.99 -6.67 -23.26
CA LEU A 154 10.48 -5.30 -23.13
C LEU A 154 10.85 -4.76 -24.50
N ARG A 155 10.35 -3.58 -24.83
CA ARG A 155 10.58 -2.90 -26.10
C ARG A 155 11.07 -1.48 -25.87
N VAL A 156 11.71 -0.92 -26.86
CA VAL A 156 12.16 0.48 -26.90
C VAL A 156 11.72 1.12 -28.19
N VAL A 157 11.21 2.35 -28.11
CA VAL A 157 10.83 3.18 -29.26
C VAL A 157 11.41 4.58 -29.10
N GLY A 158 11.73 5.24 -30.19
CA GLY A 158 12.09 6.66 -30.17
C GLY A 158 10.96 7.52 -29.60
N ALA A 159 11.29 8.58 -28.89
CA ALA A 159 10.27 9.53 -28.38
C ALA A 159 9.45 10.21 -29.50
N ASP A 160 9.95 10.15 -30.73
CA ASP A 160 9.28 10.57 -31.96
C ASP A 160 8.39 9.48 -32.59
N GLY A 161 8.36 8.28 -32.01
CA GLY A 161 7.62 7.11 -32.49
C GLY A 161 8.36 6.25 -33.52
N ALA A 162 9.62 6.60 -33.85
CA ALA A 162 10.44 5.84 -34.78
C ALA A 162 11.16 4.67 -34.07
N ASP A 163 11.62 3.70 -34.88
CA ASP A 163 12.55 2.63 -34.48
C ASP A 163 12.04 1.77 -33.30
N ASP A 164 10.75 1.46 -33.27
CA ASP A 164 10.21 0.51 -32.29
C ASP A 164 10.81 -0.88 -32.48
N ARG A 165 11.40 -1.44 -31.41
CA ARG A 165 12.06 -2.74 -31.45
C ARG A 165 12.01 -3.48 -30.12
N PRO A 166 11.98 -4.83 -30.11
CA PRO A 166 12.14 -5.60 -28.90
C PRO A 166 13.61 -5.55 -28.43
N LEU A 167 13.81 -5.42 -27.12
CA LEU A 167 15.09 -5.68 -26.47
C LEU A 167 15.13 -7.07 -25.85
N ALA A 168 14.03 -7.49 -25.23
CA ALA A 168 13.91 -8.79 -24.58
C ALA A 168 12.55 -9.40 -24.89
N GLU A 169 12.55 -10.60 -25.46
CA GLU A 169 11.34 -11.33 -25.82
C GLU A 169 11.18 -12.56 -24.93
N PRO A 170 9.97 -12.88 -24.43
CA PRO A 170 9.73 -14.04 -23.58
C PRO A 170 9.90 -15.35 -24.37
N GLU A 171 10.54 -16.32 -23.74
CA GLU A 171 10.76 -17.65 -24.31
C GLU A 171 9.51 -18.55 -24.21
N SER A 172 8.58 -18.20 -23.33
CA SER A 172 7.31 -18.90 -23.11
C SER A 172 6.26 -17.96 -22.53
N GLU A 173 5.02 -18.41 -22.45
CA GLU A 173 3.92 -17.66 -21.83
C GLU A 173 4.10 -17.41 -20.32
N GLN A 174 4.94 -18.19 -19.64
CA GLN A 174 5.22 -18.05 -18.21
C GLN A 174 6.38 -17.12 -17.94
N VAL A 175 7.09 -16.65 -18.97
CA VAL A 175 8.25 -15.76 -18.84
C VAL A 175 7.84 -14.34 -19.21
N THR A 176 8.29 -13.38 -18.41
CA THR A 176 8.14 -11.95 -18.71
C THR A 176 9.45 -11.22 -18.48
N TYR A 177 9.66 -10.16 -19.24
CA TYR A 177 10.76 -9.22 -19.09
C TYR A 177 10.22 -7.83 -18.77
N GLY A 178 10.77 -7.19 -17.74
CA GLY A 178 10.44 -5.81 -17.39
C GLY A 178 9.20 -5.64 -16.51
N LEU A 179 8.66 -6.73 -15.97
CA LEU A 179 7.57 -6.73 -14.98
C LEU A 179 8.04 -7.29 -13.64
N ALA A 180 7.34 -6.93 -12.59
CA ALA A 180 7.54 -7.51 -11.26
C ALA A 180 6.73 -8.81 -11.15
N GLU A 181 7.28 -9.79 -10.42
CA GLU A 181 6.56 -10.98 -9.97
C GLU A 181 5.50 -10.63 -8.91
N PHE A 182 4.58 -11.57 -8.66
CA PHE A 182 3.44 -11.37 -7.74
C PHE A 182 3.86 -10.82 -6.37
N ILE A 183 4.78 -11.49 -5.66
CA ILE A 183 5.18 -11.08 -4.30
C ILE A 183 5.98 -9.79 -4.26
N ALA A 184 6.73 -9.46 -5.29
CA ALA A 184 7.42 -8.17 -5.37
C ALA A 184 6.41 -7.02 -5.48
N ALA A 185 5.41 -7.17 -6.33
CA ALA A 185 4.35 -6.17 -6.52
C ALA A 185 3.41 -6.08 -5.31
N GLU A 186 3.01 -7.21 -4.72
CA GLU A 186 2.08 -7.24 -3.59
C GLU A 186 2.74 -6.88 -2.27
N GLU A 187 3.93 -7.44 -1.96
CA GLU A 187 4.50 -7.43 -0.62
C GLU A 187 5.78 -6.60 -0.48
N MET A 188 6.60 -6.50 -1.54
CA MET A 188 7.87 -5.78 -1.45
C MET A 188 7.77 -4.29 -1.82
N GLY A 189 6.62 -3.83 -2.32
CA GLY A 189 6.46 -2.48 -2.86
C GLY A 189 7.31 -2.22 -4.11
N ARG A 190 7.67 -3.26 -4.87
CA ARG A 190 8.37 -3.17 -6.13
C ARG A 190 7.45 -3.56 -7.28
N SER A 191 6.87 -2.56 -7.95
CA SER A 191 6.01 -2.77 -9.13
C SER A 191 6.77 -2.71 -10.47
N ARG A 192 8.03 -2.26 -10.44
CA ARG A 192 8.87 -2.11 -11.63
C ARG A 192 9.68 -3.37 -11.90
N GLY A 193 9.96 -3.61 -13.18
CA GLY A 193 10.84 -4.67 -13.63
C GLY A 193 11.96 -4.21 -14.55
N PHE A 194 12.10 -2.90 -14.86
CA PHE A 194 13.22 -2.38 -15.60
C PHE A 194 13.64 -0.97 -15.16
N TRP A 195 14.91 -0.62 -15.36
CA TRP A 195 15.53 0.63 -14.91
C TRP A 195 16.54 1.11 -15.93
N TRP A 196 16.35 2.34 -16.43
CA TRP A 196 17.32 3.01 -17.28
C TRP A 196 18.62 3.31 -16.54
N SER A 197 19.75 3.21 -17.25
CA SER A 197 20.99 3.84 -16.80
C SER A 197 20.85 5.36 -16.81
N PRO A 198 21.53 6.09 -15.91
CA PRO A 198 21.54 7.56 -15.95
C PRO A 198 22.03 8.15 -17.27
N ARG A 199 22.84 7.41 -18.03
CA ARG A 199 23.36 7.82 -19.34
C ARG A 199 22.48 7.42 -20.51
N SER A 200 21.35 6.78 -20.27
CA SER A 200 20.39 6.35 -21.31
C SER A 200 20.94 5.31 -22.31
N ASP A 201 22.03 4.64 -21.99
CA ASP A 201 22.72 3.68 -22.84
C ASP A 201 22.46 2.22 -22.50
N LEU A 202 21.97 1.94 -21.27
CA LEU A 202 21.70 0.60 -20.75
C LEU A 202 20.36 0.56 -20.00
N LEU A 203 19.82 -0.66 -19.88
CA LEU A 203 18.71 -0.96 -18.96
C LEU A 203 19.08 -2.16 -18.09
N LEU A 204 18.77 -2.09 -16.79
CA LEU A 204 18.60 -3.28 -15.98
C LEU A 204 17.18 -3.81 -16.17
N VAL A 205 17.05 -5.13 -16.40
CA VAL A 205 15.76 -5.76 -16.75
C VAL A 205 15.60 -7.04 -15.96
N ALA A 206 14.52 -7.12 -15.19
CA ALA A 206 14.13 -8.35 -14.51
C ALA A 206 13.48 -9.32 -15.51
N ARG A 207 13.94 -10.57 -15.50
CA ARG A 207 13.28 -11.71 -16.13
C ARG A 207 12.58 -12.50 -15.03
N VAL A 208 11.30 -12.69 -15.19
CA VAL A 208 10.46 -13.46 -14.26
C VAL A 208 9.96 -14.71 -14.96
N ASP A 209 10.18 -15.87 -14.36
CA ASP A 209 9.68 -17.16 -14.82
C ASP A 209 8.73 -17.76 -13.79
N ASP A 210 7.45 -17.77 -14.09
CA ASP A 210 6.38 -18.30 -13.24
C ASP A 210 6.16 -19.82 -13.38
N THR A 211 6.96 -20.51 -14.19
CA THR A 211 6.83 -21.96 -14.42
C THR A 211 6.80 -22.77 -13.11
N PRO A 212 7.65 -22.47 -12.10
CA PRO A 212 7.63 -23.20 -10.83
C PRO A 212 6.41 -22.92 -9.96
N VAL A 213 5.73 -21.79 -10.17
CA VAL A 213 4.63 -21.31 -9.31
C VAL A 213 3.37 -22.10 -9.60
N GLN A 214 2.73 -22.59 -8.55
CA GLN A 214 1.44 -23.28 -8.68
C GLN A 214 0.36 -22.36 -9.28
N ARG A 215 -0.65 -22.96 -9.90
CA ARG A 215 -1.78 -22.24 -10.49
C ARG A 215 -3.03 -22.44 -9.65
N TRP A 216 -3.71 -21.33 -9.32
CA TRP A 216 -5.04 -21.36 -8.76
C TRP A 216 -6.05 -20.80 -9.76
N TRP A 217 -7.26 -21.34 -9.70
CA TRP A 217 -8.33 -21.01 -10.65
C TRP A 217 -9.31 -20.05 -10.01
N ILE A 218 -9.60 -18.95 -10.72
CA ILE A 218 -10.61 -17.96 -10.34
C ILE A 218 -11.78 -18.15 -11.30
N ALA A 219 -12.89 -18.65 -10.77
CA ALA A 219 -14.14 -18.83 -11.51
C ALA A 219 -15.07 -17.62 -11.29
N ASP A 220 -15.99 -17.42 -12.23
CA ASP A 220 -17.10 -16.50 -12.08
C ASP A 220 -18.42 -17.31 -11.97
N PRO A 221 -18.84 -17.72 -10.77
CA PRO A 221 -20.02 -18.55 -10.59
C PRO A 221 -21.34 -17.89 -11.03
N ALA A 222 -21.39 -16.55 -11.10
CA ALA A 222 -22.53 -15.81 -11.60
C ALA A 222 -22.67 -15.91 -13.13
N HIS A 223 -21.59 -16.28 -13.82
CA HIS A 223 -21.56 -16.47 -15.27
C HIS A 223 -20.93 -17.83 -15.61
N PRO A 224 -21.64 -18.95 -15.39
CA PRO A 224 -21.06 -20.30 -15.45
C PRO A 224 -20.57 -20.70 -16.84
N GLY A 225 -20.95 -19.97 -17.89
CA GLY A 225 -20.42 -20.16 -19.23
C GLY A 225 -19.08 -19.49 -19.51
N ARG A 226 -18.53 -18.73 -18.57
CA ARG A 226 -17.20 -18.15 -18.66
C ARG A 226 -16.15 -19.15 -18.23
N GLU A 227 -15.11 -19.27 -19.01
CA GLU A 227 -13.95 -20.09 -18.65
C GLU A 227 -13.24 -19.47 -17.44
N PRO A 228 -12.90 -20.26 -16.40
CA PRO A 228 -12.09 -19.77 -15.28
C PRO A 228 -10.71 -19.36 -15.77
N HIS A 229 -10.18 -18.27 -15.24
CA HIS A 229 -8.77 -17.91 -15.45
C HIS A 229 -7.91 -18.40 -14.27
N HIS A 230 -6.63 -18.59 -14.50
CA HIS A 230 -5.71 -18.98 -13.45
C HIS A 230 -4.76 -17.84 -13.09
N VAL A 231 -4.27 -17.87 -11.86
CA VAL A 231 -3.21 -17.00 -11.35
C VAL A 231 -2.04 -17.83 -10.85
N ALA A 232 -0.82 -17.37 -11.11
CA ALA A 232 0.38 -17.91 -10.51
C ALA A 232 0.47 -17.42 -9.06
N TYR A 233 0.06 -18.25 -8.11
CA TYR A 233 -0.03 -17.85 -6.70
C TYR A 233 0.98 -18.62 -5.85
N PRO A 234 2.02 -17.96 -5.30
CA PRO A 234 3.04 -18.59 -4.47
C PRO A 234 2.57 -18.71 -3.02
N ALA A 235 1.70 -19.66 -2.72
CA ALA A 235 1.24 -19.91 -1.35
C ALA A 235 2.40 -20.33 -0.44
N ALA A 236 2.31 -20.02 0.84
CA ALA A 236 3.33 -20.32 1.84
C ALA A 236 3.80 -21.79 1.75
N GLY A 237 5.10 -22.00 1.77
CA GLY A 237 5.74 -23.32 1.63
C GLY A 237 5.83 -23.86 0.21
N THR A 238 5.32 -23.14 -0.80
CA THR A 238 5.40 -23.55 -2.21
C THR A 238 6.52 -22.80 -2.95
N GLU A 239 6.75 -23.16 -4.21
CA GLU A 239 7.78 -22.54 -5.04
C GLU A 239 7.38 -21.10 -5.42
N ASN A 240 8.39 -20.22 -5.42
CA ASN A 240 8.31 -18.88 -5.95
C ASN A 240 8.69 -18.83 -7.43
N ALA A 241 8.40 -17.70 -8.11
CA ALA A 241 8.93 -17.41 -9.43
C ALA A 241 10.47 -17.37 -9.42
N ASP A 242 11.10 -17.82 -10.50
CA ASP A 242 12.54 -17.61 -10.72
C ASP A 242 12.77 -16.19 -11.25
N VAL A 243 13.45 -15.37 -10.49
CA VAL A 243 13.75 -13.97 -10.84
C VAL A 243 15.23 -13.82 -11.13
N ARG A 244 15.55 -13.31 -12.33
CA ARG A 244 16.89 -12.95 -12.77
C ARG A 244 16.94 -11.51 -13.19
N LEU A 245 18.13 -10.94 -13.23
CA LEU A 245 18.38 -9.55 -13.67
C LEU A 245 19.43 -9.56 -14.78
N PHE A 246 19.18 -8.78 -15.83
CA PHE A 246 20.09 -8.62 -16.95
C PHE A 246 20.37 -7.12 -17.19
N ALA A 247 21.60 -6.81 -17.59
CA ALA A 247 21.92 -5.54 -18.22
C ALA A 247 21.79 -5.68 -19.73
N TYR A 248 20.97 -4.85 -20.36
CA TYR A 248 20.77 -4.79 -21.80
C TYR A 248 21.34 -3.49 -22.37
N ASP A 249 22.07 -3.58 -23.48
CA ASP A 249 22.31 -2.41 -24.33
C ASP A 249 21.11 -2.18 -25.29
N LEU A 250 21.15 -1.07 -26.02
CA LEU A 250 20.05 -0.71 -26.92
C LEU A 250 20.05 -1.49 -28.24
N GLU A 251 21.08 -2.25 -28.51
CA GLU A 251 21.23 -3.14 -29.66
C GLU A 251 20.74 -4.59 -29.35
N GLY A 252 20.37 -4.87 -28.10
CA GLY A 252 19.87 -6.17 -27.65
C GLY A 252 20.96 -7.09 -27.09
N GLY A 253 22.20 -6.61 -26.97
CA GLY A 253 23.26 -7.28 -26.22
C GLY A 253 22.91 -7.33 -24.75
N ARG A 254 23.15 -8.50 -24.09
CA ARG A 254 22.79 -8.68 -22.68
C ARG A 254 23.88 -9.36 -21.86
N VAL A 255 23.93 -8.98 -20.59
CA VAL A 255 24.80 -9.58 -19.58
C VAL A 255 23.94 -9.94 -18.36
N GLU A 256 24.02 -11.19 -17.89
CA GLU A 256 23.31 -11.60 -16.67
C GLU A 256 24.02 -11.04 -15.43
N VAL A 257 23.26 -10.41 -14.53
CA VAL A 257 23.75 -9.95 -13.23
C VAL A 257 23.78 -11.15 -12.27
N SER A 258 24.96 -11.40 -11.71
CA SER A 258 25.22 -12.61 -10.91
C SER A 258 25.24 -12.31 -9.41
N TRP A 259 24.41 -13.00 -8.65
CA TRP A 259 24.49 -13.06 -7.18
C TRP A 259 24.06 -14.46 -6.71
N ASP A 260 24.22 -14.77 -5.45
CA ASP A 260 23.75 -16.04 -4.85
C ASP A 260 22.22 -16.06 -4.73
N ARG A 261 21.52 -16.35 -5.85
CA ARG A 261 20.05 -16.41 -5.91
C ARG A 261 19.48 -17.60 -5.14
N ALA A 262 20.26 -18.64 -4.90
CA ALA A 262 19.81 -19.78 -4.09
C ALA A 262 19.60 -19.36 -2.62
N ARG A 263 20.52 -18.55 -2.09
CA ARG A 263 20.43 -18.03 -0.73
C ARG A 263 19.58 -16.78 -0.62
N TYR A 264 19.63 -15.90 -1.63
CA TYR A 264 18.94 -14.60 -1.65
C TYR A 264 18.03 -14.50 -2.89
N PRO A 265 16.89 -15.25 -2.91
CA PRO A 265 16.03 -15.30 -4.09
C PRO A 265 15.21 -14.03 -4.32
N TYR A 266 15.04 -13.18 -3.30
CA TYR A 266 14.19 -11.99 -3.37
C TYR A 266 14.98 -10.77 -3.85
N LEU A 267 14.73 -10.32 -5.08
CA LEU A 267 15.16 -9.02 -5.58
C LEU A 267 14.19 -7.96 -5.10
N ALA A 268 14.50 -7.34 -3.95
CA ALA A 268 13.58 -6.41 -3.30
C ALA A 268 13.66 -4.98 -3.84
N ARG A 269 14.86 -4.49 -4.15
CA ARG A 269 15.09 -3.11 -4.63
C ARG A 269 16.17 -3.08 -5.70
N VAL A 270 16.00 -2.15 -6.65
CA VAL A 270 17.01 -1.76 -7.63
C VAL A 270 17.08 -0.24 -7.66
N HIS A 271 18.27 0.31 -7.49
CA HIS A 271 18.53 1.74 -7.60
C HIS A 271 19.66 2.00 -8.58
N TRP A 272 19.50 2.96 -9.46
CA TRP A 272 20.56 3.41 -10.38
C TRP A 272 20.53 4.92 -10.51
N SER A 273 21.62 5.57 -10.15
CA SER A 273 21.79 7.02 -10.24
C SER A 273 23.21 7.37 -10.68
N GLU A 274 23.45 8.63 -10.99
CA GLU A 274 24.79 9.13 -11.35
C GLU A 274 25.80 9.04 -10.21
N ALA A 275 25.31 8.91 -8.95
CA ALA A 275 26.16 8.88 -7.76
C ALA A 275 26.93 7.56 -7.58
N GLY A 276 26.62 6.51 -8.34
CA GLY A 276 27.33 5.24 -8.22
C GLY A 276 26.84 4.15 -9.16
N ALA A 277 27.46 2.98 -9.00
CA ALA A 277 27.04 1.76 -9.72
C ALA A 277 25.59 1.39 -9.37
N PRO A 278 24.89 0.64 -10.23
CA PRO A 278 23.59 0.09 -9.88
C PRO A 278 23.65 -0.65 -8.55
N LEU A 279 22.65 -0.46 -7.71
CA LEU A 279 22.58 -0.99 -6.36
C LEU A 279 21.37 -1.90 -6.23
N LEU A 280 21.59 -3.11 -5.76
CA LEU A 280 20.53 -4.10 -5.48
C LEU A 280 20.39 -4.30 -3.99
N LEU A 281 19.14 -4.53 -3.55
CA LEU A 281 18.83 -5.15 -2.27
C LEU A 281 18.22 -6.51 -2.55
N VAL A 282 18.88 -7.56 -2.07
CA VAL A 282 18.43 -8.94 -2.19
C VAL A 282 18.27 -9.57 -0.81
N GLN A 283 17.18 -10.33 -0.60
CA GLN A 283 16.87 -10.94 0.68
C GLN A 283 16.79 -12.47 0.59
N ALA A 284 17.15 -13.11 1.68
CA ALA A 284 16.86 -14.53 1.90
C ALA A 284 15.34 -14.76 2.03
N ARG A 285 14.90 -15.97 1.75
CA ARG A 285 13.47 -16.33 1.79
C ARG A 285 12.86 -16.17 3.17
N ASP A 286 13.60 -16.46 4.23
CA ASP A 286 13.18 -16.22 5.62
C ASP A 286 13.26 -14.75 6.05
N GLN A 287 13.80 -13.90 5.17
CA GLN A 287 13.95 -12.44 5.35
C GLN A 287 14.77 -12.02 6.59
N ARG A 288 15.62 -12.93 7.09
CA ARG A 288 16.51 -12.67 8.24
C ARG A 288 17.90 -12.19 7.84
N SER A 289 18.24 -12.30 6.56
CA SER A 289 19.48 -11.80 6.00
C SER A 289 19.24 -11.12 4.66
N GLN A 290 20.02 -10.07 4.40
CA GLN A 290 19.97 -9.32 3.15
C GLN A 290 21.34 -8.79 2.76
N LEU A 291 21.53 -8.59 1.46
CA LEU A 291 22.76 -8.01 0.90
C LEU A 291 22.43 -6.76 0.10
N PHE A 292 23.29 -5.77 0.22
CA PHE A 292 23.36 -4.61 -0.65
C PHE A 292 24.52 -4.83 -1.62
N LEU A 293 24.19 -4.92 -2.91
CA LEU A 293 25.13 -5.31 -3.96
C LEU A 293 25.31 -4.18 -4.99
N ALA A 294 26.54 -3.76 -5.21
CA ALA A 294 26.88 -2.91 -6.35
C ALA A 294 27.14 -3.79 -7.58
N VAL A 295 26.57 -3.42 -8.71
CA VAL A 295 26.65 -4.16 -9.98
C VAL A 295 27.64 -3.50 -10.92
N ASP A 296 28.49 -4.30 -11.56
CA ASP A 296 29.18 -3.89 -12.80
C ASP A 296 28.31 -4.30 -13.99
N PRO A 297 27.62 -3.36 -14.66
CA PRO A 297 26.70 -3.70 -15.74
C PRO A 297 27.40 -4.24 -16.99
N GLY A 298 28.71 -4.02 -17.13
CA GLY A 298 29.50 -4.54 -18.26
C GLY A 298 29.84 -6.02 -18.14
N SER A 299 30.06 -6.51 -16.93
CA SER A 299 30.39 -7.92 -16.67
C SER A 299 29.27 -8.70 -15.98
N GLY A 300 28.29 -8.02 -15.42
CA GLY A 300 27.26 -8.63 -14.56
C GLY A 300 27.75 -9.01 -13.17
N ALA A 301 29.00 -8.77 -12.85
CA ALA A 301 29.57 -9.09 -11.54
C ALA A 301 28.97 -8.19 -10.44
N THR A 302 28.76 -8.75 -9.26
CA THR A 302 28.31 -8.01 -8.10
C THR A 302 29.36 -7.97 -7.00
N ARG A 303 29.40 -6.88 -6.27
CA ARG A 303 30.24 -6.68 -5.09
C ARG A 303 29.36 -6.32 -3.92
N MET A 304 29.48 -7.04 -2.82
CA MET A 304 28.80 -6.71 -1.57
C MET A 304 29.29 -5.35 -1.04
N VAL A 305 28.34 -4.45 -0.82
CA VAL A 305 28.57 -3.14 -0.20
C VAL A 305 28.32 -3.21 1.29
N HIS A 306 27.22 -3.88 1.67
CA HIS A 306 26.79 -4.03 3.06
C HIS A 306 25.94 -5.29 3.20
N ALA A 307 25.82 -5.81 4.42
CA ALA A 307 24.94 -6.92 4.77
C ALA A 307 24.26 -6.64 6.10
N ASP A 308 22.97 -6.95 6.18
CA ASP A 308 22.20 -6.89 7.42
C ASP A 308 21.68 -8.28 7.80
N GLU A 309 21.60 -8.53 9.10
CA GLU A 309 20.98 -9.71 9.68
C GLU A 309 20.06 -9.31 10.85
N ASP A 310 18.94 -10.01 11.00
CA ASP A 310 17.99 -9.82 12.10
C ASP A 310 17.43 -11.19 12.54
N PRO A 311 17.32 -11.46 13.83
CA PRO A 311 16.83 -12.76 14.32
C PRO A 311 15.34 -13.01 14.02
N THR A 312 14.57 -11.95 13.71
CA THR A 312 13.15 -12.01 13.38
C THR A 312 12.91 -11.84 11.89
N TRP A 313 13.07 -10.66 11.36
CA TRP A 313 13.07 -10.31 9.93
C TRP A 313 13.62 -8.90 9.71
N LEU A 314 14.04 -8.65 8.47
CA LEU A 314 14.45 -7.35 7.97
C LEU A 314 13.31 -6.72 7.18
N GLU A 315 12.89 -5.51 7.57
CA GLU A 315 11.84 -4.76 6.91
C GLU A 315 12.36 -4.08 5.63
N LEU A 316 11.44 -3.81 4.70
CA LEU A 316 11.70 -3.07 3.46
C LEU A 316 11.15 -1.65 3.56
N PHE A 317 11.97 -0.67 3.19
CA PHE A 317 11.63 0.75 3.30
C PHE A 317 11.58 1.44 1.94
N GLY A 318 10.78 2.50 1.84
CA GLY A 318 10.74 3.36 0.67
C GLY A 318 11.97 4.26 0.55
N GLY A 319 12.43 4.50 -0.70
CA GLY A 319 13.51 5.41 -1.01
C GLY A 319 14.92 4.88 -0.75
N VAL A 320 15.06 3.68 -0.23
CA VAL A 320 16.35 3.03 0.06
C VAL A 320 16.38 1.59 -0.47
N PRO A 321 17.60 1.02 -0.77
CA PRO A 321 18.91 1.67 -0.71
C PRO A 321 19.10 2.69 -1.82
N CYS A 322 19.94 3.68 -1.56
CA CYS A 322 20.41 4.60 -2.59
C CYS A 322 21.83 5.09 -2.25
N TRP A 323 22.47 5.72 -3.23
CA TRP A 323 23.75 6.40 -2.99
C TRP A 323 23.53 7.86 -2.61
N SER A 324 24.26 8.34 -1.63
CA SER A 324 24.43 9.79 -1.45
C SER A 324 25.25 10.37 -2.59
N PRO A 325 25.21 11.70 -2.82
CA PRO A 325 26.08 12.34 -3.81
C PRO A 325 27.59 12.14 -3.56
N SER A 326 27.99 11.82 -2.33
CA SER A 326 29.36 11.46 -1.97
C SER A 326 29.70 9.97 -2.18
N GLY A 327 28.76 9.17 -2.72
CA GLY A 327 28.96 7.74 -2.99
C GLY A 327 28.86 6.84 -1.77
N GLN A 328 28.27 7.31 -0.67
CA GLN A 328 28.00 6.50 0.52
C GLN A 328 26.62 5.83 0.41
N LEU A 329 26.52 4.61 0.93
CA LEU A 329 25.24 3.89 1.03
C LEU A 329 24.30 4.59 2.01
N VAL A 330 23.09 4.91 1.57
CA VAL A 330 21.99 5.39 2.42
C VAL A 330 21.03 4.24 2.64
N ARG A 331 20.76 3.92 3.89
CA ARG A 331 19.85 2.83 4.30
C ARG A 331 19.06 3.18 5.56
N ILE A 332 17.98 2.46 5.77
CA ILE A 332 17.25 2.44 7.04
C ILE A 332 17.50 1.09 7.70
N ALA A 333 17.84 1.09 8.98
CA ALA A 333 18.18 -0.10 9.74
C ALA A 333 17.55 -0.09 11.12
N ASP A 334 17.32 -1.28 11.68
CA ASP A 334 16.89 -1.44 13.06
C ASP A 334 18.14 -1.66 13.93
N GLU A 335 18.60 -0.61 14.61
CA GLU A 335 19.81 -0.60 15.44
C GLU A 335 19.53 0.03 16.81
N GLY A 336 20.03 -0.60 17.88
CA GLY A 336 19.88 -0.07 19.24
C GLY A 336 18.44 0.13 19.71
N GLY A 337 17.50 -0.67 19.21
CA GLY A 337 16.07 -0.54 19.52
C GLY A 337 15.33 0.54 18.72
N ALA A 338 16.02 1.26 17.85
CA ALA A 338 15.47 2.31 17.00
C ALA A 338 15.51 1.92 15.52
N ARG A 339 14.63 2.51 14.73
CA ARG A 339 14.70 2.47 13.28
C ARG A 339 15.41 3.72 12.78
N VAL A 340 16.70 3.57 12.45
CA VAL A 340 17.61 4.67 12.19
C VAL A 340 17.84 4.92 10.71
N LEU A 341 18.14 6.16 10.36
CA LEU A 341 18.77 6.50 9.10
C LEU A 341 20.29 6.30 9.23
N ALA A 342 20.89 5.52 8.36
CA ALA A 342 22.31 5.33 8.28
C ALA A 342 22.88 5.81 6.94
N VAL A 343 23.99 6.53 6.97
CA VAL A 343 24.76 6.97 5.79
C VAL A 343 26.19 6.43 5.94
N GLY A 344 26.59 5.57 5.00
CA GLY A 344 27.74 4.71 5.19
C GLY A 344 27.54 3.79 6.38
N GLU A 345 28.53 3.73 7.28
CA GLU A 345 28.47 2.95 8.52
C GLU A 345 27.92 3.75 9.72
N ARG A 346 27.51 5.00 9.51
CA ARG A 346 27.14 5.90 10.59
C ARG A 346 25.62 6.08 10.70
N PRO A 347 24.99 5.72 11.83
CA PRO A 347 23.63 6.13 12.14
C PRO A 347 23.59 7.64 12.42
N LEU A 348 22.64 8.34 11.78
CA LEU A 348 22.41 9.78 11.94
C LEU A 348 21.24 10.09 12.88
N THR A 349 20.39 9.10 13.17
CA THR A 349 19.24 9.23 14.08
C THR A 349 19.25 8.14 15.14
N GLY A 350 18.44 8.29 16.16
CA GLY A 350 18.35 7.37 17.30
C GLY A 350 16.89 7.15 17.74
N ALA A 351 16.70 6.72 19.00
CA ALA A 351 15.41 6.30 19.54
C ALA A 351 14.37 7.44 19.72
N GLN A 352 14.74 8.69 19.48
CA GLN A 352 13.80 9.81 19.44
C GLN A 352 12.91 9.78 18.20
N LEU A 353 13.38 9.15 17.11
CA LEU A 353 12.65 9.02 15.85
C LEU A 353 12.70 7.58 15.34
N HIS A 354 11.62 7.14 14.72
CA HIS A 354 11.58 5.93 13.92
C HIS A 354 11.35 6.30 12.44
N ILE A 355 12.39 6.12 11.63
CA ILE A 355 12.39 6.47 10.21
C ILE A 355 11.46 5.54 9.45
N ARG A 356 10.61 6.10 8.59
CA ARG A 356 9.63 5.34 7.79
C ARG A 356 10.03 5.22 6.33
N ALA A 357 10.60 6.27 5.77
CA ALA A 357 11.08 6.31 4.39
C ALA A 357 12.12 7.42 4.20
N VAL A 358 12.99 7.24 3.22
CA VAL A 358 13.81 8.31 2.65
C VAL A 358 13.03 8.91 1.48
N LEU A 359 12.84 10.22 1.51
CA LEU A 359 12.07 10.96 0.51
C LEU A 359 12.99 11.60 -0.56
N ASP A 360 14.17 12.05 -0.15
CA ASP A 360 15.19 12.62 -1.04
C ASP A 360 16.55 12.65 -0.36
N VAL A 361 17.62 12.65 -1.16
CA VAL A 361 19.01 12.73 -0.69
C VAL A 361 19.76 13.80 -1.48
N THR A 362 20.33 14.76 -0.76
CA THR A 362 21.17 15.83 -1.34
C THR A 362 22.58 15.78 -0.74
N ALA A 363 23.45 16.69 -1.16
CA ALA A 363 24.77 16.84 -0.55
C ALA A 363 24.71 17.40 0.88
N ASP A 364 23.65 18.14 1.21
CA ASP A 364 23.50 18.85 2.48
C ASP A 364 22.71 18.07 3.53
N ASP A 365 21.76 17.23 3.10
CA ASP A 365 20.89 16.50 4.01
C ASP A 365 20.15 15.32 3.32
N VAL A 366 19.54 14.48 4.16
CA VAL A 366 18.57 13.46 3.77
C VAL A 366 17.19 13.91 4.26
N LEU A 367 16.23 13.99 3.35
CA LEU A 367 14.83 14.25 3.67
C LEU A 367 14.13 12.93 3.98
N VAL A 368 13.51 12.82 5.14
CA VAL A 368 12.86 11.57 5.59
C VAL A 368 11.45 11.82 6.10
N SER A 369 10.61 10.78 6.04
CA SER A 369 9.40 10.70 6.88
C SER A 369 9.69 9.86 8.11
N ALA A 370 9.18 10.28 9.27
CA ALA A 370 9.42 9.60 10.54
C ALA A 370 8.27 9.81 11.52
N SER A 371 8.16 8.89 12.49
CA SER A 371 7.30 9.02 13.66
C SER A 371 8.16 9.28 14.92
N ALA A 372 7.57 9.94 15.92
CA ALA A 372 8.22 10.09 17.22
C ALA A 372 8.48 8.72 17.84
N GLY A 373 9.69 8.55 18.36
CA GLY A 373 10.11 7.33 19.04
C GLY A 373 9.70 7.32 20.52
N GLU A 374 9.98 6.21 21.18
CA GLU A 374 9.65 6.03 22.60
C GLU A 374 10.44 6.97 23.54
N GLU A 375 11.60 7.46 23.08
CA GLU A 375 12.44 8.43 23.80
C GLU A 375 12.19 9.89 23.35
N ALA A 376 11.14 10.17 22.59
CA ALA A 376 10.77 11.53 22.25
C ALA A 376 10.33 12.31 23.50
N GLU A 377 10.64 13.61 23.55
CA GLU A 377 10.28 14.48 24.69
C GLU A 377 8.75 14.58 24.88
N SER A 378 8.00 14.49 23.81
CA SER A 378 6.53 14.50 23.83
C SER A 378 5.99 13.34 23.02
N PRO A 379 5.03 12.58 23.56
CA PRO A 379 4.37 11.52 22.78
C PRO A 379 3.51 12.14 21.68
N GLU A 380 3.65 11.60 20.47
CA GLU A 380 2.85 11.95 19.30
C GLU A 380 2.06 10.72 18.88
N ILE A 381 0.73 10.76 19.03
CA ILE A 381 -0.12 9.62 18.68
C ILE A 381 -0.62 9.79 17.25
N GLY A 382 -0.19 8.87 16.37
CA GLY A 382 -0.67 8.84 14.98
C GLY A 382 -0.11 9.95 14.09
N GLU A 383 0.92 10.66 14.52
CA GLU A 383 1.57 11.68 13.72
C GLU A 383 2.73 11.10 12.90
N VAL A 384 2.91 11.62 11.70
CA VAL A 384 4.04 11.33 10.82
C VAL A 384 4.54 12.65 10.27
N HIS A 385 5.82 12.91 10.46
CA HIS A 385 6.42 14.19 10.07
C HIS A 385 7.54 14.02 9.05
N VAL A 386 7.83 15.12 8.35
CA VAL A 386 8.96 15.25 7.43
C VAL A 386 10.10 15.94 8.16
N TYR A 387 11.29 15.36 8.06
CA TYR A 387 12.53 15.87 8.72
C TYR A 387 13.65 15.97 7.69
N ARG A 388 14.52 16.96 7.91
CA ARG A 388 15.86 17.04 7.31
C ARG A 388 16.86 16.48 8.30
N VAL A 389 17.68 15.56 7.86
CA VAL A 389 18.68 14.88 8.71
C VAL A 389 20.06 15.04 8.08
N ASN A 390 21.03 15.49 8.85
CA ASN A 390 22.42 15.53 8.47
C ASN A 390 23.33 15.31 9.68
N GLU A 391 24.64 15.47 9.52
CA GLU A 391 25.61 15.28 10.60
C GLU A 391 25.47 16.29 11.77
N LEU A 392 24.83 17.43 11.54
CA LEU A 392 24.61 18.47 12.54
C LEU A 392 23.36 18.20 13.39
N GLY A 393 22.47 17.34 12.92
CA GLY A 393 21.27 16.96 13.66
C GLY A 393 20.03 16.74 12.78
N VAL A 394 18.88 16.87 13.43
CA VAL A 394 17.56 16.62 12.88
C VAL A 394 16.72 17.89 12.95
N GLU A 395 16.15 18.33 11.82
CA GLU A 395 15.29 19.49 11.73
C GLU A 395 13.90 19.07 11.20
N ARG A 396 12.83 19.40 11.90
CA ARG A 396 11.45 19.12 11.50
C ARG A 396 10.99 20.14 10.47
N VAL A 397 10.52 19.65 9.33
CA VAL A 397 10.01 20.47 8.22
C VAL A 397 8.51 20.73 8.36
N SER A 398 7.70 19.69 8.63
CA SER A 398 6.26 19.81 8.85
C SER A 398 5.95 20.27 10.26
N GLN A 399 5.09 21.27 10.43
CA GLN A 399 4.87 21.94 11.74
C GLN A 399 3.56 21.52 12.42
N GLU A 400 2.47 21.38 11.64
CA GLU A 400 1.14 21.07 12.19
C GLU A 400 1.07 19.60 12.65
N PRO A 401 0.37 19.29 13.76
CA PRO A 401 0.05 17.89 14.09
C PRO A 401 -0.69 17.22 12.94
N GLY A 402 -0.18 16.08 12.46
CA GLY A 402 -0.78 15.44 11.28
C GLY A 402 0.07 14.34 10.67
N VAL A 403 -0.33 13.94 9.47
CA VAL A 403 0.38 12.97 8.63
C VAL A 403 0.92 13.71 7.40
N HIS A 404 2.23 13.70 7.28
CA HIS A 404 2.94 14.49 6.26
C HIS A 404 3.85 13.60 5.40
N THR A 405 3.93 13.96 4.13
CA THR A 405 4.96 13.45 3.21
C THR A 405 5.44 14.56 2.30
N ALA A 406 6.54 14.35 1.60
CA ALA A 406 7.09 15.37 0.70
C ALA A 406 7.78 14.75 -0.52
N THR A 407 7.86 15.56 -1.57
CA THR A 407 8.70 15.33 -2.75
C THR A 407 9.56 16.56 -2.97
N ARG A 408 10.87 16.39 -3.18
CA ARG A 408 11.80 17.52 -3.29
C ARG A 408 12.73 17.37 -4.47
N ALA A 409 12.95 18.45 -5.21
CA ALA A 409 14.05 18.62 -6.15
C ALA A 409 14.30 20.12 -6.40
N GLY A 410 15.49 20.51 -6.88
CA GLY A 410 15.81 21.88 -7.27
C GLY A 410 15.56 22.94 -6.18
N GLY A 411 15.76 22.58 -4.92
CA GLY A 411 15.47 23.45 -3.78
C GLY A 411 13.97 23.70 -3.52
N VAL A 412 13.07 23.00 -4.23
CA VAL A 412 11.62 23.07 -4.05
C VAL A 412 11.11 21.80 -3.40
N THR A 413 10.29 21.96 -2.38
CA THR A 413 9.62 20.88 -1.65
C THR A 413 8.12 20.98 -1.84
N VAL A 414 7.49 19.93 -2.34
CA VAL A 414 6.03 19.74 -2.33
C VAL A 414 5.69 19.00 -1.04
N LEU A 415 5.09 19.69 -0.09
CA LEU A 415 4.67 19.15 1.20
C LEU A 415 3.19 18.81 1.16
N VAL A 416 2.86 17.57 1.43
CA VAL A 416 1.48 17.06 1.52
C VAL A 416 1.14 16.83 2.99
N SER A 417 0.12 17.50 3.50
CA SER A 417 -0.25 17.51 4.91
C SER A 417 -1.73 17.14 5.09
N ALA A 418 -2.01 16.10 5.85
CA ALA A 418 -3.33 15.74 6.33
C ALA A 418 -3.40 15.95 7.84
N THR A 419 -4.42 16.66 8.34
CA THR A 419 -4.58 16.99 9.76
C THR A 419 -5.98 16.60 10.24
N LEU A 420 -6.23 16.58 11.55
CA LEU A 420 -7.56 16.23 12.10
C LEU A 420 -8.61 17.30 11.91
N ASP A 421 -8.22 18.57 11.84
CA ASP A 421 -9.10 19.73 11.86
C ASP A 421 -9.71 20.09 10.49
N ARG A 422 -9.17 19.52 9.41
CA ARG A 422 -9.66 19.79 8.04
C ARG A 422 -9.70 18.55 7.16
N PRO A 423 -10.68 18.44 6.25
CA PRO A 423 -10.79 17.30 5.37
C PRO A 423 -9.71 17.26 4.29
N GLY A 424 -9.33 16.04 3.92
CA GLY A 424 -8.38 15.76 2.84
C GLY A 424 -6.95 16.16 3.17
N ALA A 425 -6.12 16.22 2.13
CA ALA A 425 -4.74 16.65 2.24
C ALA A 425 -4.56 18.04 1.63
N HIS A 426 -3.74 18.85 2.27
CA HIS A 426 -3.33 20.17 1.80
C HIS A 426 -1.94 20.08 1.19
N VAL A 427 -1.77 20.61 -0.02
CA VAL A 427 -0.52 20.49 -0.77
C VAL A 427 0.12 21.86 -0.96
N GLN A 428 1.27 22.05 -0.35
CA GLN A 428 2.03 23.29 -0.41
C GLN A 428 3.35 23.08 -1.16
N VAL A 429 3.71 24.06 -1.96
CA VAL A 429 5.00 24.15 -2.63
C VAL A 429 5.86 25.16 -1.88
N LEU A 430 6.99 24.70 -1.37
CA LEU A 430 7.88 25.47 -0.50
C LEU A 430 9.26 25.61 -1.12
N ARG A 431 9.96 26.72 -0.87
CA ARG A 431 11.39 26.89 -1.10
C ARG A 431 12.00 27.49 0.16
N ASP A 432 13.02 26.82 0.71
CA ASP A 432 13.67 27.24 1.98
C ASP A 432 12.65 27.50 3.10
N GLY A 433 11.64 26.63 3.22
CA GLY A 433 10.54 26.76 4.19
C GLY A 433 9.52 27.86 3.88
N LYS A 434 9.71 28.65 2.83
CA LYS A 434 8.77 29.71 2.42
C LYS A 434 7.73 29.19 1.43
N HIS A 435 6.48 29.48 1.69
CA HIS A 435 5.37 29.14 0.79
C HIS A 435 5.50 29.89 -0.54
N LEU A 436 5.45 29.17 -1.64
CA LEU A 436 5.43 29.69 -3.01
C LEU A 436 4.06 29.57 -3.66
N ALA A 437 3.46 28.38 -3.58
CA ALA A 437 2.17 28.08 -4.20
C ALA A 437 1.44 26.98 -3.42
N THR A 438 0.15 26.85 -3.67
CA THR A 438 -0.69 25.75 -3.20
C THR A 438 -1.21 25.00 -4.42
N VAL A 439 -1.12 23.66 -4.40
CA VAL A 439 -1.74 22.84 -5.45
C VAL A 439 -3.21 22.65 -5.11
N THR A 440 -4.09 23.01 -6.03
CA THR A 440 -5.53 22.96 -5.81
C THR A 440 -6.05 21.54 -5.71
N SER A 441 -6.90 21.25 -4.72
CA SER A 441 -7.66 20.01 -4.62
C SER A 441 -9.09 20.22 -5.11
N TYR A 442 -9.60 19.29 -5.91
CA TYR A 442 -11.00 19.21 -6.34
C TYR A 442 -11.79 18.12 -5.58
N ALA A 443 -11.19 17.56 -4.53
CA ALA A 443 -11.87 16.59 -3.69
C ALA A 443 -13.10 17.18 -3.02
N GLU A 444 -14.17 16.39 -2.92
CA GLU A 444 -15.38 16.84 -2.21
C GLU A 444 -15.14 16.90 -0.71
N ASP A 445 -15.73 17.91 -0.08
CA ASP A 445 -15.85 17.97 1.38
C ASP A 445 -16.78 16.86 1.85
N PRO A 446 -16.37 16.00 2.79
CA PRO A 446 -17.22 14.92 3.31
C PRO A 446 -18.52 15.39 3.95
N GLY A 447 -18.60 16.64 4.43
CA GLY A 447 -19.73 17.14 5.20
C GLY A 447 -19.91 16.43 6.53
N LEU A 448 -18.88 15.74 7.00
CA LEU A 448 -18.83 14.98 8.23
C LEU A 448 -17.45 15.21 8.86
N SER A 449 -17.42 15.79 10.05
CA SER A 449 -16.18 16.01 10.79
C SER A 449 -16.07 14.97 11.90
N PRO A 450 -15.00 14.17 11.94
CA PRO A 450 -14.82 13.17 12.97
C PRO A 450 -14.71 13.80 14.37
N ARG A 451 -15.44 13.25 15.31
CA ARG A 451 -15.29 13.50 16.76
C ARG A 451 -14.38 12.42 17.34
N VAL A 452 -13.11 12.50 17.01
CA VAL A 452 -12.10 11.50 17.37
C VAL A 452 -11.24 11.99 18.53
N THR A 453 -10.99 11.09 19.49
CA THR A 453 -9.99 11.26 20.54
C THR A 453 -8.85 10.27 20.27
N LEU A 454 -7.65 10.77 19.98
CA LEU A 454 -6.45 9.95 19.93
C LEU A 454 -5.88 9.81 21.34
N THR A 455 -5.69 8.56 21.79
CA THR A 455 -5.25 8.24 23.13
C THR A 455 -4.46 6.94 23.17
N GLU A 456 -4.05 6.52 24.33
CA GLU A 456 -3.36 5.23 24.57
C GLU A 456 -4.16 4.37 25.55
N GLY A 457 -4.27 3.08 25.26
CA GLY A 457 -5.01 2.11 26.08
C GLY A 457 -4.10 1.13 26.83
N GLY A 458 -4.36 0.98 28.14
CA GLY A 458 -3.77 -0.06 28.98
C GLY A 458 -2.27 0.13 29.28
N ALA A 459 -1.70 -0.86 29.98
CA ALA A 459 -0.29 -0.82 30.43
C ALA A 459 0.72 -0.82 29.29
N ARG A 460 0.34 -1.37 28.12
CA ARG A 460 1.20 -1.35 26.91
C ARG A 460 1.12 -0.02 26.16
N ARG A 461 0.28 0.92 26.60
CA ARG A 461 0.09 2.21 25.93
C ARG A 461 -0.27 2.00 24.44
N ILE A 462 -1.27 1.15 24.18
CA ILE A 462 -1.71 0.82 22.83
C ILE A 462 -2.31 2.07 22.18
N PRO A 463 -1.82 2.54 21.02
CA PRO A 463 -2.41 3.66 20.32
C PRO A 463 -3.86 3.37 19.93
N CYS A 464 -4.76 4.28 20.29
CA CYS A 464 -6.20 4.13 20.09
C CYS A 464 -6.82 5.40 19.53
N ALA A 465 -7.81 5.24 18.67
CA ALA A 465 -8.77 6.28 18.30
C ALA A 465 -10.15 5.89 18.82
N VAL A 466 -10.77 6.80 19.56
CA VAL A 466 -12.14 6.65 20.08
C VAL A 466 -13.04 7.66 19.40
N LEU A 467 -14.12 7.18 18.77
CA LEU A 467 -15.08 8.03 18.07
C LEU A 467 -16.45 7.87 18.71
N MET A 468 -16.96 8.99 19.20
CA MET A 468 -18.32 9.08 19.77
C MET A 468 -19.27 9.69 18.73
N PRO A 469 -20.60 9.39 18.81
CA PRO A 469 -21.56 10.08 17.96
C PRO A 469 -21.42 11.61 18.12
N ARG A 470 -21.54 12.35 17.03
CA ARG A 470 -21.31 13.80 17.04
C ARG A 470 -22.30 14.58 17.91
N ASP A 471 -23.52 14.07 18.03
CA ASP A 471 -24.62 14.62 18.84
C ASP A 471 -24.75 13.97 20.23
N TYR A 472 -23.83 13.09 20.60
CA TYR A 472 -23.83 12.44 21.91
C TYR A 472 -23.28 13.40 22.98
N HIS A 473 -24.09 13.65 24.01
CA HIS A 473 -23.76 14.52 25.14
C HIS A 473 -24.04 13.90 26.50
N GLY A 474 -24.40 12.61 26.52
CA GLY A 474 -24.81 11.91 27.74
C GLY A 474 -23.71 11.04 28.34
N ASP A 475 -24.08 10.40 29.45
CA ASP A 475 -23.25 9.43 30.16
C ASP A 475 -23.80 7.99 30.02
N THR A 476 -24.86 7.79 29.21
CA THR A 476 -25.42 6.46 28.97
C THR A 476 -24.42 5.64 28.14
N PRO A 477 -23.99 4.46 28.64
CA PRO A 477 -23.08 3.62 27.90
C PRO A 477 -23.62 3.24 26.51
N LEU A 478 -22.76 3.31 25.51
CA LEU A 478 -23.09 2.98 24.12
C LEU A 478 -22.58 1.59 23.75
N PRO A 479 -23.31 0.85 22.91
CA PRO A 479 -22.77 -0.33 22.24
C PRO A 479 -21.44 0.00 21.57
N VAL A 480 -20.50 -0.94 21.59
CA VAL A 480 -19.15 -0.73 21.11
C VAL A 480 -18.94 -1.42 19.76
N LEU A 481 -18.30 -0.74 18.85
CA LEU A 481 -17.80 -1.32 17.60
C LEU A 481 -16.28 -1.15 17.54
N LEU A 482 -15.54 -2.26 17.57
CA LEU A 482 -14.13 -2.25 17.22
C LEU A 482 -13.98 -2.29 15.71
N ASP A 483 -13.17 -1.38 15.16
CA ASP A 483 -12.93 -1.22 13.73
C ASP A 483 -11.43 -1.24 13.41
N PRO A 484 -10.67 -2.29 13.80
CA PRO A 484 -9.23 -2.36 13.61
C PRO A 484 -8.84 -2.85 12.22
N TYR A 485 -7.63 -2.49 11.77
CA TYR A 485 -6.85 -3.38 10.93
C TYR A 485 -6.04 -4.34 11.81
N GLY A 486 -5.30 -3.79 12.77
CA GLY A 486 -4.71 -4.50 13.91
C GLY A 486 -3.50 -5.37 13.58
N GLY A 487 -2.94 -5.25 12.39
CA GLY A 487 -1.85 -6.12 11.92
C GLY A 487 -0.71 -5.40 11.21
N PRO A 488 0.24 -6.16 10.70
CA PRO A 488 1.38 -5.63 9.96
C PRO A 488 0.94 -4.80 8.76
N HIS A 489 1.75 -3.82 8.38
CA HIS A 489 1.57 -2.92 7.24
C HIS A 489 0.43 -1.90 7.36
N GLY A 490 -0.50 -2.03 8.30
CA GLY A 490 -1.66 -1.16 8.42
C GLY A 490 -1.70 -0.36 9.73
N GLN A 491 -1.42 0.95 9.67
CA GLN A 491 -1.66 1.88 10.78
C GLN A 491 -2.99 2.60 10.56
N ARG A 492 -3.92 2.47 11.51
CA ARG A 492 -5.25 3.09 11.47
C ARG A 492 -5.39 4.28 12.42
N VAL A 493 -4.63 4.30 13.51
CA VAL A 493 -4.62 5.38 14.49
C VAL A 493 -3.68 6.47 13.98
N VAL A 494 -4.23 7.42 13.23
CA VAL A 494 -3.49 8.49 12.56
C VAL A 494 -4.15 9.84 12.78
N ALA A 495 -3.34 10.89 12.88
CA ALA A 495 -3.80 12.27 13.08
C ALA A 495 -4.26 12.91 11.74
N ALA A 496 -5.26 12.30 11.09
CA ALA A 496 -5.78 12.74 9.80
C ALA A 496 -7.30 12.60 9.74
N HIS A 497 -7.98 13.65 9.31
CA HIS A 497 -9.44 13.76 9.27
C HIS A 497 -10.11 12.61 8.49
N ASN A 498 -9.73 12.44 7.23
CA ASN A 498 -10.42 11.49 6.35
C ASN A 498 -10.17 10.01 6.70
N ALA A 499 -9.14 9.71 7.48
CA ALA A 499 -8.89 8.36 7.97
C ALA A 499 -9.99 7.83 8.91
N HIS A 500 -10.75 8.73 9.53
CA HIS A 500 -11.77 8.40 10.52
C HIS A 500 -13.21 8.55 10.03
N LEU A 501 -13.45 8.86 8.76
CA LEU A 501 -14.80 9.14 8.24
C LEU A 501 -15.75 7.95 8.37
N THR A 502 -15.33 6.76 7.95
CA THR A 502 -16.16 5.55 8.02
C THR A 502 -16.46 5.17 9.46
N SER A 503 -15.46 5.20 10.35
CA SER A 503 -15.64 4.95 11.77
C SER A 503 -16.57 5.97 12.41
N GLN A 504 -16.49 7.26 12.03
CA GLN A 504 -17.41 8.29 12.52
C GLN A 504 -18.84 8.05 12.03
N TRP A 505 -19.00 7.63 10.77
CA TRP A 505 -20.35 7.31 10.28
C TRP A 505 -20.99 6.19 11.08
N PHE A 506 -20.25 5.13 11.44
CA PHE A 506 -20.76 4.09 12.35
C PHE A 506 -21.04 4.64 13.74
N ALA A 507 -20.18 5.50 14.27
CA ALA A 507 -20.43 6.14 15.56
C ALA A 507 -21.76 6.93 15.56
N ASP A 508 -22.02 7.70 14.52
CA ASP A 508 -23.26 8.45 14.36
C ASP A 508 -24.52 7.56 14.26
N GLN A 509 -24.36 6.26 14.05
CA GLN A 509 -25.44 5.28 14.10
C GLN A 509 -25.74 4.75 15.51
N GLY A 510 -25.03 5.26 16.52
CA GLY A 510 -25.26 4.94 17.94
C GLY A 510 -24.20 4.06 18.59
N PHE A 511 -23.00 3.96 18.00
CA PHE A 511 -21.89 3.19 18.57
C PHE A 511 -20.84 4.12 19.21
N ALA A 512 -20.15 3.62 20.22
CA ALA A 512 -18.78 4.05 20.50
C ALA A 512 -17.83 3.21 19.61
N VAL A 513 -17.11 3.84 18.70
CA VAL A 513 -16.20 3.14 17.79
C VAL A 513 -14.77 3.25 18.31
N ILE A 514 -14.09 2.10 18.40
CA ILE A 514 -12.70 2.01 18.86
C ILE A 514 -11.85 1.43 17.73
N VAL A 515 -10.77 2.13 17.43
CA VAL A 515 -9.69 1.64 16.55
C VAL A 515 -8.43 1.53 17.40
N ALA A 516 -7.85 0.34 17.51
CA ALA A 516 -6.63 0.13 18.28
C ALA A 516 -5.54 -0.46 17.39
N ASP A 517 -4.36 0.15 17.40
CA ASP A 517 -3.16 -0.29 16.70
C ASP A 517 -2.25 -1.02 17.70
N GLY A 518 -2.55 -2.30 17.93
CA GLY A 518 -1.78 -3.16 18.84
C GLY A 518 -0.42 -3.56 18.27
N ARG A 519 0.27 -4.45 18.99
CA ARG A 519 1.57 -4.99 18.56
C ARG A 519 1.49 -5.61 17.16
N GLY A 520 2.54 -5.41 16.39
CA GLY A 520 2.63 -5.77 14.97
C GLY A 520 2.32 -4.62 14.03
N THR A 521 1.58 -3.60 14.45
CA THR A 521 1.29 -2.42 13.61
C THR A 521 2.53 -1.54 13.43
N PRO A 522 2.69 -0.90 12.24
CA PRO A 522 3.90 -0.15 11.93
C PRO A 522 3.97 1.22 12.61
N GLY A 523 5.18 1.74 12.73
CA GLY A 523 5.46 3.15 13.01
C GLY A 523 5.72 3.50 14.48
N ARG A 524 5.63 2.54 15.42
CA ARG A 524 5.92 2.80 16.83
C ARG A 524 7.38 2.47 17.21
N SER A 525 7.79 1.22 17.02
CA SER A 525 9.18 0.79 17.18
C SER A 525 9.41 -0.56 16.51
N PRO A 526 10.66 -0.93 16.21
CA PRO A 526 10.98 -2.27 15.72
C PRO A 526 10.53 -3.39 16.67
N ALA A 527 10.71 -3.21 17.98
CA ALA A 527 10.28 -4.18 18.98
C ALA A 527 8.75 -4.39 18.99
N TRP A 528 7.99 -3.31 18.82
CA TRP A 528 6.53 -3.35 18.72
C TRP A 528 6.08 -4.15 17.49
N GLU A 529 6.64 -3.86 16.33
CA GLU A 529 6.31 -4.54 15.08
C GLU A 529 6.70 -6.01 15.11
N LYS A 530 7.90 -6.33 15.62
CA LYS A 530 8.49 -7.68 15.60
C LYS A 530 8.00 -8.60 16.72
N SER A 531 7.26 -8.07 17.70
CA SER A 531 6.71 -8.85 18.82
C SER A 531 5.74 -9.95 18.41
N ILE A 532 5.20 -9.90 17.19
CA ILE A 532 4.26 -10.88 16.63
C ILE A 532 4.95 -12.06 15.93
N LYS A 533 6.27 -12.15 15.97
CA LYS A 533 6.97 -13.29 15.38
C LYS A 533 6.44 -14.60 15.98
N ASP A 534 6.02 -15.53 15.13
CA ASP A 534 5.41 -16.82 15.43
C ASP A 534 4.05 -16.78 16.16
N ASP A 535 3.51 -15.58 16.43
CA ASP A 535 2.18 -15.42 17.06
C ASP A 535 1.47 -14.15 16.57
N ILE A 536 0.87 -14.23 15.40
CA ILE A 536 0.05 -13.14 14.83
C ILE A 536 -1.43 -13.22 15.25
N ALA A 537 -1.84 -14.27 15.95
CA ALA A 537 -3.23 -14.47 16.39
C ALA A 537 -3.46 -14.00 17.82
N ALA A 538 -2.82 -14.65 18.78
CA ALA A 538 -3.11 -14.42 20.21
C ALA A 538 -2.67 -13.03 20.66
N ILE A 539 -1.51 -12.56 20.20
CA ILE A 539 -0.94 -11.25 20.57
C ILE A 539 -1.85 -10.11 20.06
N VAL A 540 -2.24 -10.15 18.78
CA VAL A 540 -3.04 -9.06 18.20
C VAL A 540 -4.46 -9.04 18.77
N LEU A 541 -5.06 -10.22 19.03
CA LEU A 541 -6.38 -10.32 19.65
C LEU A 541 -6.35 -9.82 21.09
N GLN A 542 -5.34 -10.18 21.87
CA GLN A 542 -5.20 -9.75 23.26
C GLN A 542 -5.06 -8.23 23.36
N ASP A 543 -4.33 -7.59 22.44
CA ASP A 543 -4.21 -6.13 22.44
C ASP A 543 -5.53 -5.42 22.14
N GLN A 544 -6.41 -5.98 21.31
CA GLN A 544 -7.77 -5.45 21.10
C GLN A 544 -8.59 -5.52 22.38
N VAL A 545 -8.53 -6.64 23.08
CA VAL A 545 -9.25 -6.83 24.35
C VAL A 545 -8.71 -5.90 25.43
N ASP A 546 -7.39 -5.80 25.58
CA ASP A 546 -6.75 -4.94 26.57
C ASP A 546 -7.06 -3.46 26.32
N ALA A 547 -7.03 -3.02 25.07
CA ALA A 547 -7.41 -1.65 24.71
C ALA A 547 -8.87 -1.36 25.06
N LEU A 548 -9.80 -2.24 24.68
CA LEU A 548 -11.23 -2.10 24.99
C LEU A 548 -11.47 -1.98 26.50
N GLN A 549 -10.89 -2.87 27.29
CA GLN A 549 -11.06 -2.90 28.74
C GLN A 549 -10.47 -1.66 29.42
N ALA A 550 -9.32 -1.20 28.96
CA ALA A 550 -8.71 0.02 29.47
C ALA A 550 -9.54 1.26 29.18
N LEU A 551 -10.04 1.39 27.94
CA LEU A 551 -10.84 2.55 27.53
C LEU A 551 -12.20 2.62 28.20
N ALA A 552 -12.74 1.50 28.71
CA ALA A 552 -13.98 1.48 29.45
C ALA A 552 -13.94 2.25 30.79
N ALA A 553 -12.74 2.57 31.29
CA ALA A 553 -12.57 3.42 32.47
C ALA A 553 -12.82 4.91 32.16
N ASP A 554 -12.56 5.34 30.94
CA ASP A 554 -12.57 6.74 30.55
C ASP A 554 -13.75 7.12 29.62
N PHE A 555 -14.38 6.12 28.99
CA PHE A 555 -15.46 6.33 28.04
C PHE A 555 -16.70 5.52 28.43
N PRO A 556 -17.92 6.01 28.11
CA PRO A 556 -19.19 5.32 28.43
C PRO A 556 -19.44 4.16 27.46
N LEU A 557 -18.83 3.02 27.71
CA LEU A 557 -18.87 1.82 26.88
C LEU A 557 -19.80 0.75 27.51
N ASP A 558 -20.74 0.25 26.72
CA ASP A 558 -21.55 -0.91 27.07
C ASP A 558 -20.82 -2.20 26.68
N LEU A 559 -20.05 -2.76 27.60
CA LEU A 559 -19.27 -3.99 27.37
C LEU A 559 -20.14 -5.25 27.24
N THR A 560 -21.47 -5.16 27.41
CA THR A 560 -22.40 -6.25 27.12
C THR A 560 -22.84 -6.29 25.66
N LYS A 561 -22.46 -5.28 24.87
CA LYS A 561 -22.80 -5.12 23.44
C LYS A 561 -21.60 -4.68 22.65
N VAL A 562 -20.67 -5.59 22.43
CA VAL A 562 -19.41 -5.33 21.71
C VAL A 562 -19.38 -6.11 20.40
N ALA A 563 -19.24 -5.41 19.28
CA ALA A 563 -19.01 -6.02 17.98
C ALA A 563 -17.64 -5.64 17.44
N VAL A 564 -17.19 -6.39 16.45
CA VAL A 564 -15.95 -6.13 15.71
C VAL A 564 -16.22 -6.24 14.22
N ARG A 565 -15.62 -5.37 13.43
CA ARG A 565 -15.62 -5.45 11.97
C ARG A 565 -14.19 -5.30 11.45
N GLY A 566 -13.90 -5.94 10.32
CA GLY A 566 -12.59 -5.80 9.70
C GLY A 566 -12.56 -6.36 8.29
N TRP A 567 -11.53 -5.99 7.55
CA TRP A 567 -11.28 -6.42 6.18
C TRP A 567 -9.85 -6.95 6.06
N SER A 568 -9.64 -8.03 5.30
CA SER A 568 -8.34 -8.66 5.10
C SER A 568 -7.74 -9.15 6.43
N PHE A 569 -6.60 -8.65 6.89
CA PHE A 569 -6.09 -8.96 8.22
C PHE A 569 -7.09 -8.55 9.32
N GLY A 570 -7.77 -7.41 9.18
CA GLY A 570 -8.87 -7.03 10.08
C GLY A 570 -10.04 -8.01 10.05
N GLY A 571 -10.34 -8.63 8.92
CA GLY A 571 -11.31 -9.72 8.80
C GLY A 571 -10.86 -10.99 9.51
N TYR A 572 -9.60 -11.35 9.38
CA TYR A 572 -8.96 -12.42 10.16
C TYR A 572 -9.08 -12.16 11.67
N LEU A 573 -8.75 -10.96 12.11
CA LEU A 573 -8.85 -10.55 13.51
C LEU A 573 -10.31 -10.57 14.01
N ALA A 574 -11.28 -10.15 13.20
CA ALA A 574 -12.70 -10.20 13.54
C ALA A 574 -13.19 -11.65 13.70
N ALA A 575 -12.74 -12.57 12.85
CA ALA A 575 -13.04 -14.00 12.98
C ALA A 575 -12.45 -14.59 14.27
N LEU A 576 -11.19 -14.30 14.58
CA LEU A 576 -10.55 -14.71 15.83
C LEU A 576 -11.30 -14.18 17.06
N ALA A 577 -11.73 -12.92 17.03
CA ALA A 577 -12.46 -12.28 18.12
C ALA A 577 -13.77 -13.02 18.42
N ALA A 578 -14.58 -13.27 17.41
CA ALA A 578 -15.87 -13.98 17.59
C ALA A 578 -15.70 -15.45 18.03
N LEU A 579 -14.64 -16.11 17.53
CA LEU A 579 -14.43 -17.54 17.79
C LEU A 579 -13.67 -17.81 19.10
N ARG A 580 -12.65 -17.00 19.42
CA ARG A 580 -11.78 -17.25 20.58
C ARG A 580 -12.11 -16.44 21.82
N ARG A 581 -12.78 -15.29 21.64
CA ARG A 581 -13.17 -14.41 22.75
C ARG A 581 -14.66 -14.04 22.70
N PRO A 582 -15.56 -15.05 22.63
CA PRO A 582 -17.01 -14.81 22.67
C PRO A 582 -17.49 -14.26 24.03
N ASP A 583 -16.64 -14.31 25.05
CA ASP A 583 -16.85 -13.65 26.35
C ASP A 583 -16.79 -12.12 26.24
N VAL A 584 -16.04 -11.59 25.27
CA VAL A 584 -15.85 -10.16 25.04
C VAL A 584 -16.66 -9.68 23.83
N PHE A 585 -16.61 -10.41 22.71
CA PHE A 585 -17.22 -10.01 21.44
C PHE A 585 -18.55 -10.72 21.20
N HIS A 586 -19.58 -9.98 20.86
CA HIS A 586 -20.96 -10.44 20.74
C HIS A 586 -21.45 -10.58 19.30
N ALA A 587 -20.76 -9.97 18.34
CA ALA A 587 -21.00 -10.09 16.91
C ALA A 587 -19.74 -9.73 16.12
N ALA A 588 -19.59 -10.28 14.90
CA ALA A 588 -18.46 -9.97 14.02
C ALA A 588 -18.89 -9.84 12.55
N VAL A 589 -18.32 -8.83 11.88
CA VAL A 589 -18.31 -8.71 10.43
C VAL A 589 -16.92 -9.06 9.93
N VAL A 590 -16.82 -10.11 9.14
CA VAL A 590 -15.59 -10.78 8.71
C VAL A 590 -15.44 -10.58 7.20
N GLY A 591 -14.74 -9.52 6.81
CA GLY A 591 -14.55 -9.15 5.40
C GLY A 591 -13.24 -9.70 4.82
N ALA A 592 -13.31 -10.40 3.69
CA ALA A 592 -12.17 -10.96 2.96
C ALA A 592 -11.08 -11.54 3.89
N PRO A 593 -11.42 -12.43 4.85
CA PRO A 593 -10.51 -12.87 5.89
C PRO A 593 -9.45 -13.83 5.36
N VAL A 594 -8.23 -13.74 5.88
CA VAL A 594 -7.28 -14.85 5.82
C VAL A 594 -7.64 -15.82 6.94
N THR A 595 -7.94 -17.08 6.64
CA THR A 595 -8.46 -18.05 7.62
C THR A 595 -7.57 -19.27 7.80
N ASP A 596 -7.05 -19.81 6.70
CA ASP A 596 -5.99 -20.81 6.67
C ASP A 596 -4.73 -20.14 6.16
N LEU A 597 -3.76 -19.94 7.05
CA LEU A 597 -2.58 -19.14 6.75
C LEU A 597 -1.65 -19.80 5.70
N ARG A 598 -1.83 -21.10 5.42
CA ARG A 598 -1.13 -21.78 4.32
C ARG A 598 -1.60 -21.32 2.93
N LEU A 599 -2.75 -20.67 2.84
CA LEU A 599 -3.34 -20.16 1.61
C LEU A 599 -2.96 -18.70 1.30
N TYR A 600 -2.09 -18.09 2.06
CA TYR A 600 -1.56 -16.76 1.74
C TYR A 600 -0.11 -16.86 1.24
N ASP A 601 0.42 -15.76 0.68
CA ASP A 601 1.68 -15.83 -0.07
C ASP A 601 2.93 -16.09 0.78
N THR A 602 3.97 -16.57 0.12
CA THR A 602 5.27 -16.95 0.70
C THR A 602 5.94 -15.78 1.42
N HIS A 603 5.98 -14.61 0.81
CA HIS A 603 6.73 -13.47 1.36
C HIS A 603 6.10 -12.95 2.65
N TYR A 604 4.77 -12.78 2.67
CA TYR A 604 4.05 -12.31 3.84
C TYR A 604 4.07 -13.34 4.97
N GLN A 605 3.57 -14.55 4.74
CA GLN A 605 3.37 -15.51 5.82
C GLN A 605 4.67 -16.09 6.35
N GLU A 606 5.62 -16.41 5.49
CA GLU A 606 6.89 -16.98 5.95
C GLU A 606 7.75 -15.97 6.72
N ARG A 607 7.59 -14.67 6.49
CA ARG A 607 8.19 -13.61 7.31
C ARG A 607 7.80 -13.77 8.78
N TYR A 608 6.52 -13.95 9.05
CA TYR A 608 6.00 -13.99 10.42
C TYR A 608 6.01 -15.38 11.04
N LEU A 609 5.78 -16.44 10.26
CA LEU A 609 5.51 -17.78 10.76
C LEU A 609 6.54 -18.84 10.33
N GLY A 610 7.47 -18.51 9.43
CA GLY A 610 8.41 -19.47 8.86
C GLY A 610 7.77 -20.37 7.79
N ASP A 611 8.47 -21.43 7.39
CA ASP A 611 7.97 -22.41 6.43
C ASP A 611 6.91 -23.32 7.09
N PRO A 612 5.73 -23.51 6.49
CA PRO A 612 4.67 -24.34 7.07
C PRO A 612 5.04 -25.83 7.15
N GLY A 613 5.95 -26.32 6.31
CA GLY A 613 6.47 -27.68 6.38
C GLY A 613 7.39 -27.91 7.59
N GLU A 614 8.14 -26.89 7.98
CA GLU A 614 9.01 -26.90 9.16
C GLU A 614 8.27 -26.49 10.44
N GLN A 615 7.25 -25.63 10.33
CA GLN A 615 6.51 -25.03 11.44
C GLN A 615 4.99 -25.30 11.36
N PRO A 616 4.53 -26.55 11.18
CA PRO A 616 3.10 -26.83 10.97
C PRO A 616 2.23 -26.41 12.15
N GLU A 617 2.73 -26.53 13.39
CA GLU A 617 1.99 -26.14 14.60
C GLU A 617 1.89 -24.63 14.75
N VAL A 618 2.89 -23.87 14.32
CA VAL A 618 2.84 -22.40 14.29
C VAL A 618 1.72 -21.93 13.34
N TYR A 619 1.63 -22.53 12.16
CA TYR A 619 0.53 -22.23 11.21
C TYR A 619 -0.83 -22.63 11.76
N ARG A 620 -0.95 -23.82 12.38
CA ARG A 620 -2.20 -24.31 12.96
C ARG A 620 -2.74 -23.35 14.03
N ARG A 621 -1.94 -23.04 15.04
CA ARG A 621 -2.40 -22.20 16.17
C ARG A 621 -2.71 -20.76 15.77
N ASN A 622 -2.12 -20.25 14.70
CA ASN A 622 -2.39 -18.92 14.18
C ASN A 622 -3.53 -18.88 13.15
N SER A 623 -3.95 -20.03 12.62
CA SER A 623 -5.06 -20.10 11.66
C SER A 623 -6.41 -20.09 12.38
N VAL A 624 -7.44 -19.60 11.70
CA VAL A 624 -8.85 -19.66 12.16
C VAL A 624 -9.39 -21.07 11.96
N ILE A 625 -8.97 -21.71 10.88
CA ILE A 625 -9.34 -23.09 10.50
C ILE A 625 -8.10 -23.88 10.09
N ASP A 626 -8.21 -25.20 10.25
CA ASP A 626 -7.28 -26.18 9.68
C ASP A 626 -8.06 -27.32 8.99
N ASP A 627 -7.38 -28.40 8.66
CA ASP A 627 -8.01 -29.56 8.00
C ASP A 627 -9.02 -30.29 8.93
N ALA A 628 -8.95 -30.09 10.23
CA ALA A 628 -9.88 -30.65 11.21
C ALA A 628 -11.10 -29.75 11.48
N GLY A 629 -11.11 -28.51 11.03
CA GLY A 629 -12.18 -27.55 11.20
C GLY A 629 -11.75 -26.26 11.91
N LEU A 630 -12.59 -25.78 12.85
CA LEU A 630 -12.29 -24.55 13.62
C LEU A 630 -11.16 -24.78 14.61
N VAL A 631 -10.22 -23.84 14.67
CA VAL A 631 -9.09 -23.88 15.62
C VAL A 631 -9.41 -23.06 16.86
N ASP A 632 -9.33 -23.69 18.03
CA ASP A 632 -9.49 -23.07 19.36
C ASP A 632 -10.79 -22.26 19.53
N ALA A 633 -11.88 -22.71 18.88
CA ALA A 633 -13.17 -22.04 18.98
C ALA A 633 -13.82 -22.27 20.36
N ALA A 634 -14.25 -21.18 21.00
CA ALA A 634 -14.90 -21.18 22.32
C ALA A 634 -16.41 -21.03 22.23
N GLU A 635 -17.10 -21.28 23.34
CA GLU A 635 -18.55 -21.06 23.52
C GLU A 635 -18.81 -19.80 24.36
N PRO A 636 -19.94 -19.12 24.18
CA PRO A 636 -21.03 -19.40 23.22
C PRO A 636 -20.63 -18.98 21.78
N HIS A 637 -21.25 -19.59 20.78
CA HIS A 637 -21.10 -19.06 19.40
C HIS A 637 -21.76 -17.68 19.27
N ARG A 638 -21.16 -16.84 18.41
CA ARG A 638 -21.60 -15.45 18.18
C ARG A 638 -22.04 -15.24 16.74
N PRO A 639 -23.03 -14.38 16.49
CA PRO A 639 -23.44 -13.99 15.15
C PRO A 639 -22.23 -13.51 14.33
N THR A 640 -22.07 -14.07 13.13
CA THR A 640 -20.95 -13.77 12.24
C THR A 640 -21.45 -13.58 10.81
N MET A 641 -21.08 -12.46 10.18
CA MET A 641 -21.30 -12.20 8.76
C MET A 641 -19.96 -12.26 8.03
N ILE A 642 -19.86 -13.14 7.03
CA ILE A 642 -18.69 -13.31 6.19
C ILE A 642 -18.95 -12.61 4.85
N ILE A 643 -18.04 -11.73 4.41
CA ILE A 643 -18.15 -11.00 3.14
C ILE A 643 -16.90 -11.30 2.32
N HIS A 644 -17.04 -11.70 1.04
CA HIS A 644 -15.88 -11.95 0.19
C HIS A 644 -16.17 -11.71 -1.28
N GLY A 645 -15.24 -11.06 -1.98
CA GLY A 645 -15.24 -10.93 -3.42
C GLY A 645 -14.85 -12.25 -4.10
N LEU A 646 -15.69 -12.74 -5.03
CA LEU A 646 -15.44 -14.02 -5.69
C LEU A 646 -14.29 -13.98 -6.70
N ALA A 647 -13.88 -12.78 -7.12
CA ALA A 647 -12.74 -12.55 -8.02
C ALA A 647 -11.45 -12.13 -7.28
N ASP A 648 -11.41 -12.25 -5.95
CA ASP A 648 -10.25 -11.93 -5.14
C ASP A 648 -9.09 -12.90 -5.45
N ASP A 649 -8.01 -12.39 -6.03
CA ASP A 649 -6.82 -13.13 -6.41
C ASP A 649 -5.65 -12.93 -5.42
N ASN A 650 -5.87 -12.17 -4.36
CA ASN A 650 -4.92 -11.95 -3.28
C ASN A 650 -5.29 -12.80 -2.05
N VAL A 651 -6.43 -12.51 -1.44
CA VAL A 651 -7.05 -13.37 -0.42
C VAL A 651 -8.16 -14.16 -1.13
N VAL A 652 -7.83 -15.34 -1.60
CA VAL A 652 -8.76 -16.13 -2.42
C VAL A 652 -10.01 -16.51 -1.65
N VAL A 653 -11.16 -16.58 -2.32
CA VAL A 653 -12.46 -16.86 -1.68
C VAL A 653 -12.51 -18.21 -0.94
N ALA A 654 -11.58 -19.11 -1.25
CA ALA A 654 -11.41 -20.37 -0.52
C ALA A 654 -11.31 -20.19 1.00
N HIS A 655 -10.70 -19.12 1.48
CA HIS A 655 -10.64 -18.79 2.90
C HIS A 655 -12.04 -18.70 3.52
N SER A 656 -12.94 -17.94 2.92
CA SER A 656 -14.31 -17.75 3.41
C SER A 656 -15.19 -18.98 3.22
N LEU A 657 -15.05 -19.69 2.10
CA LEU A 657 -15.83 -20.91 1.86
C LEU A 657 -15.44 -22.04 2.81
N ARG A 658 -14.15 -22.21 3.09
CA ARG A 658 -13.67 -23.18 4.09
C ARG A 658 -14.09 -22.80 5.51
N LEU A 659 -14.04 -21.51 5.87
CA LEU A 659 -14.56 -21.03 7.15
C LEU A 659 -16.06 -21.33 7.29
N SER A 660 -16.86 -21.03 6.27
CA SER A 660 -18.28 -21.30 6.27
C SER A 660 -18.56 -22.81 6.42
N SER A 661 -17.82 -23.67 5.75
CA SER A 661 -17.92 -25.12 5.88
C SER A 661 -17.57 -25.61 7.28
N ALA A 662 -16.53 -25.05 7.91
CA ALA A 662 -16.12 -25.37 9.27
C ALA A 662 -17.17 -24.92 10.30
N LEU A 663 -17.75 -23.74 10.13
CA LEU A 663 -18.84 -23.24 10.98
C LEU A 663 -20.09 -24.12 10.85
N LEU A 664 -20.46 -24.51 9.61
CA LEU A 664 -21.59 -25.42 9.38
C LEU A 664 -21.36 -26.78 10.06
N ALA A 665 -20.16 -27.36 9.91
CA ALA A 665 -19.82 -28.64 10.54
C ALA A 665 -19.86 -28.57 12.07
N ALA A 666 -19.57 -27.42 12.65
CA ALA A 666 -19.66 -27.16 14.09
C ALA A 666 -21.08 -26.77 14.58
N GLY A 667 -22.07 -26.73 13.68
CA GLY A 667 -23.44 -26.32 14.00
C GLY A 667 -23.58 -24.84 14.38
N ARG A 668 -22.65 -23.97 13.91
CA ARG A 668 -22.62 -22.54 14.22
C ARG A 668 -23.32 -21.73 13.12
N PRO A 669 -24.46 -21.09 13.40
CA PRO A 669 -25.15 -20.23 12.45
C PRO A 669 -24.28 -19.04 12.02
N HIS A 670 -24.29 -18.72 10.72
CA HIS A 670 -23.57 -17.59 10.15
C HIS A 670 -24.23 -17.13 8.86
N GLU A 671 -23.87 -15.92 8.42
CA GLU A 671 -24.32 -15.35 7.15
C GLU A 671 -23.13 -15.23 6.22
N VAL A 672 -23.33 -15.45 4.92
CA VAL A 672 -22.30 -15.28 3.88
C VAL A 672 -22.84 -14.35 2.80
N LEU A 673 -22.12 -13.27 2.54
CA LEU A 673 -22.38 -12.32 1.46
C LEU A 673 -21.30 -12.45 0.38
N PRO A 674 -21.52 -13.24 -0.67
CA PRO A 674 -20.60 -13.33 -1.81
C PRO A 674 -20.77 -12.12 -2.73
N LEU A 675 -19.65 -11.55 -3.18
CA LEU A 675 -19.65 -10.41 -4.10
C LEU A 675 -19.17 -10.84 -5.49
N SER A 676 -20.09 -11.01 -6.44
CA SER A 676 -19.77 -11.45 -7.79
C SER A 676 -18.96 -10.39 -8.55
N GLY A 677 -17.87 -10.80 -9.19
CA GLY A 677 -17.00 -9.91 -9.98
C GLY A 677 -16.19 -8.90 -9.16
N VAL A 678 -16.18 -9.02 -7.85
CA VAL A 678 -15.44 -8.15 -6.94
C VAL A 678 -14.12 -8.80 -6.55
N THR A 679 -13.04 -8.02 -6.61
CA THR A 679 -11.68 -8.40 -6.20
C THR A 679 -11.45 -8.13 -4.71
N HIS A 680 -10.18 -8.05 -4.29
CA HIS A 680 -9.84 -7.67 -2.90
C HIS A 680 -10.21 -6.22 -2.59
N MET A 681 -10.20 -5.34 -3.60
CA MET A 681 -10.75 -4.00 -3.52
C MET A 681 -12.27 -4.01 -3.85
N THR A 682 -12.98 -3.01 -3.35
CA THR A 682 -14.42 -2.82 -3.60
C THR A 682 -14.68 -1.45 -4.24
N PRO A 683 -14.11 -1.15 -5.43
CA PRO A 683 -14.20 0.18 -6.03
C PRO A 683 -15.54 0.47 -6.71
N GLN A 684 -16.39 -0.55 -6.89
CA GLN A 684 -17.71 -0.39 -7.53
C GLN A 684 -18.63 0.41 -6.59
N GLU A 685 -19.23 1.48 -7.12
CA GLU A 685 -20.04 2.42 -6.34
C GLU A 685 -21.19 1.71 -5.59
N GLN A 686 -21.93 0.86 -6.28
CA GLN A 686 -23.05 0.13 -5.67
C GLN A 686 -22.59 -0.84 -4.58
N VAL A 687 -21.45 -1.50 -4.77
CA VAL A 687 -20.87 -2.41 -3.77
C VAL A 687 -20.39 -1.63 -2.55
N ALA A 688 -19.60 -0.59 -2.75
CA ALA A 688 -19.05 0.22 -1.66
C ALA A 688 -20.16 0.88 -0.81
N GLU A 689 -21.21 1.41 -1.45
CA GLU A 689 -22.37 2.01 -0.75
C GLU A 689 -23.12 0.97 0.09
N ASN A 690 -23.52 -0.14 -0.53
CA ASN A 690 -24.39 -1.11 0.13
C ASN A 690 -23.67 -1.98 1.15
N LEU A 691 -22.35 -2.19 1.03
CA LEU A 691 -21.58 -2.88 2.05
C LEU A 691 -21.65 -2.18 3.41
N LEU A 692 -21.63 -0.85 3.46
CA LEU A 692 -21.78 -0.11 4.71
C LEU A 692 -23.17 -0.30 5.30
N LEU A 693 -24.20 -0.23 4.49
CA LEU A 693 -25.59 -0.37 4.95
C LEU A 693 -25.90 -1.78 5.45
N LEU A 694 -25.46 -2.82 4.73
CA LEU A 694 -25.68 -4.22 5.12
C LEU A 694 -24.91 -4.59 6.39
N GLN A 695 -23.68 -4.10 6.55
CA GLN A 695 -22.92 -4.29 7.78
C GLN A 695 -23.62 -3.61 8.97
N LEU A 696 -24.10 -2.39 8.78
CA LEU A 696 -24.82 -1.66 9.82
C LEU A 696 -26.12 -2.38 10.24
N ASP A 697 -26.92 -2.86 9.29
CA ASP A 697 -28.13 -3.63 9.58
C ASP A 697 -27.80 -4.88 10.39
N PHE A 698 -26.80 -5.66 9.98
CA PHE A 698 -26.34 -6.84 10.71
C PHE A 698 -25.91 -6.49 12.14
N LEU A 699 -25.11 -5.47 12.33
CA LEU A 699 -24.61 -5.05 13.64
C LEU A 699 -25.76 -4.61 14.57
N LYS A 700 -26.67 -3.77 14.08
CA LYS A 700 -27.82 -3.31 14.88
C LYS A 700 -28.73 -4.46 15.28
N ARG A 701 -29.05 -5.33 14.36
CA ARG A 701 -29.92 -6.50 14.58
C ARG A 701 -29.32 -7.46 15.61
N THR A 702 -28.04 -7.75 15.49
CA THR A 702 -27.37 -8.74 16.36
C THR A 702 -27.05 -8.20 17.75
N LEU A 703 -26.90 -6.90 17.93
CA LEU A 703 -26.69 -6.25 19.22
C LEU A 703 -27.99 -5.76 19.86
N GLY A 704 -29.17 -6.02 19.28
CA GLY A 704 -30.45 -5.57 19.79
C GLY A 704 -30.58 -4.05 19.84
N MET A 705 -30.05 -3.34 18.85
CA MET A 705 -30.20 -1.91 18.69
C MET A 705 -31.45 -1.59 17.85
N ALA A 706 -31.92 -0.33 17.89
CA ALA A 706 -33.00 0.11 17.03
C ALA A 706 -32.62 -0.07 15.53
N PRO A 707 -33.55 -0.53 14.69
CA PRO A 707 -33.28 -0.65 13.24
C PRO A 707 -32.94 0.70 12.59
N LEU A 708 -32.51 0.64 11.32
CA LEU A 708 -32.25 1.82 10.49
C LEU A 708 -33.49 2.65 10.25
#